data_8e681648f6023930816c77791bb2cccf
#
_entry.id   8e681648f6023930816c77791bb2cccf
#
_cell.length_a   1.000
_cell.length_b   1.000
_cell.length_c   1.000
_cell.angle_alpha   90.00
_cell.angle_beta   90.00
_cell.angle_gamma   90.00
#
_symmetry.space_group_name_H-M   'P 1'
#
loop_
_entity.id
_entity.type
_entity.pdbx_description
1 polymer ?
#
loop_
_entity_poly.entity_id
_entity_poly.type
_entity_poly.pdbx_seq_one_letter_code
_entity_poly.pdbx_strand_id
1 'polypeptide(L)'
;MIRPLQAGLRWLFMHVEALFNHAFGNAHNPLYHLGAIVFWLFWIVAGSGLYLYAFFDTSVVGAYASVESLTHGQWFAGGVLRSVHRYASEAMALLMLIHMLRHFAFDRLRGFRAFSWVTGVGLIWLVYVSGINGYMLPWDRLAQYVIVTSFEWIDWLPGFGGTLIRNFIHPDSVNDRLFSLLSFIHIGVPLLVLLLMWVHVQRVPKAATHPPRAIAIGVVAMLLALSALQPVVSQGGAADLGSEVGTLALDWFYLPVYPLLDRWSPGVVWALVVGISGLLALLPWLRRARRDGQTRFHLVLHPGPEQVSARPGETILEAGLRAGLALPYECRNGGCGVCLCKVLNGRVDHGPFQPGTLTPAMRERGEALMCSATPLEDLEIEVPVETLGAAARSAPRQWQARVERMERLGANVMRVWLSLPGSERIDFAAGQYLNIVLEDGQRRAFSFANPPHDQALIELHIRLIPGGRFTTHVFSAMRVGDTLEIEGPLGGFTLHAGDKPILLVAGATGFAPIKSILEDAFARGIQRPMQLYWGVSHPQDLYLLDSVERWQREHPNFRFTTVLSEPANAPDWAGRTGLVHQAMLQDHPDLGGFEVYLCGSVKMVDSALPDLLANGLGPNACFTDAFHPAKAAGQPIRA
;
A
#
# COMPACT_ATOMS: atom_id res chain seq x y z
N MET A 1 12.34 -19.67 20.66
CA MET A 1 12.14 -20.65 19.58
C MET A 1 11.41 -20.09 18.34
N ILE A 2 10.32 -19.31 18.45
CA ILE A 2 9.54 -18.83 17.28
C ILE A 2 10.36 -17.93 16.34
N ARG A 3 11.19 -17.00 16.86
CA ARG A 3 11.97 -16.05 16.04
C ARG A 3 12.98 -16.68 15.08
N PRO A 4 13.85 -17.63 15.48
CA PRO A 4 14.77 -18.26 14.54
C PRO A 4 14.03 -19.05 13.46
N LEU A 5 12.90 -19.69 13.81
CA LEU A 5 12.05 -20.38 12.84
C LEU A 5 11.44 -19.39 11.83
N GLN A 6 10.87 -18.25 12.28
CA GLN A 6 10.37 -17.22 11.40
C GLN A 6 11.47 -16.63 10.50
N ALA A 7 12.66 -16.40 11.04
CA ALA A 7 13.80 -15.87 10.27
C ALA A 7 14.25 -16.86 9.18
N GLY A 8 14.36 -18.16 9.50
CA GLY A 8 14.69 -19.19 8.54
C GLY A 8 13.62 -19.33 7.44
N LEU A 9 12.34 -19.37 7.82
CA LEU A 9 11.24 -19.42 6.85
C LEU A 9 11.18 -18.16 5.97
N ARG A 10 11.40 -16.98 6.56
CA ARG A 10 11.47 -15.73 5.77
C ARG A 10 12.60 -15.77 4.76
N TRP A 11 13.79 -16.22 5.18
CA TRP A 11 14.92 -16.40 4.28
C TRP A 11 14.56 -17.33 3.11
N LEU A 12 13.94 -18.48 3.42
CA LEU A 12 13.49 -19.43 2.39
C LEU A 12 12.51 -18.78 1.41
N PHE A 13 11.44 -18.14 1.92
CA PHE A 13 10.45 -17.48 1.05
C PHE A 13 11.09 -16.41 0.19
N MET A 14 11.96 -15.56 0.74
CA MET A 14 12.63 -14.51 -0.04
C MET A 14 13.45 -15.07 -1.21
N HIS A 15 14.14 -16.20 -1.01
CA HIS A 15 14.91 -16.84 -2.10
C HIS A 15 14.01 -17.47 -3.14
N VAL A 16 12.95 -18.16 -2.72
CA VAL A 16 11.99 -18.77 -3.66
C VAL A 16 11.23 -17.67 -4.41
N GLU A 17 10.79 -16.60 -3.74
CA GLU A 17 10.16 -15.44 -4.38
C GLU A 17 11.09 -14.77 -5.40
N ALA A 18 12.38 -14.61 -5.08
CA ALA A 18 13.36 -14.05 -6.01
C ALA A 18 13.53 -14.91 -7.26
N LEU A 19 13.55 -16.25 -7.10
CA LEU A 19 13.59 -17.19 -8.22
C LEU A 19 12.35 -17.04 -9.13
N PHE A 20 11.16 -17.01 -8.52
CA PHE A 20 9.91 -16.82 -9.27
C PHE A 20 9.81 -15.43 -9.92
N ASN A 21 10.31 -14.40 -9.26
CA ASN A 21 10.39 -13.05 -9.83
C ASN A 21 11.30 -13.00 -11.06
N HIS A 22 12.42 -13.73 -11.02
CA HIS A 22 13.31 -13.84 -12.17
C HIS A 22 12.65 -14.57 -13.35
N ALA A 23 11.90 -15.65 -13.07
CA ALA A 23 11.27 -16.47 -14.09
C ALA A 23 10.00 -15.84 -14.70
N PHE A 24 9.15 -15.20 -13.89
CA PHE A 24 7.80 -14.78 -14.28
C PHE A 24 7.55 -13.28 -14.11
N GLY A 25 8.49 -12.54 -13.51
CA GLY A 25 8.29 -11.15 -13.08
C GLY A 25 7.42 -11.02 -11.82
N ASN A 26 7.49 -9.89 -11.15
CA ASN A 26 6.78 -9.64 -9.89
C ASN A 26 5.26 -9.77 -10.03
N ALA A 27 4.69 -9.31 -11.15
CA ALA A 27 3.24 -9.33 -11.38
C ALA A 27 2.66 -10.76 -11.51
N HIS A 28 3.47 -11.73 -11.91
CA HIS A 28 3.04 -13.12 -12.16
C HIS A 28 3.69 -14.12 -11.20
N ASN A 29 4.29 -13.66 -10.11
CA ASN A 29 4.81 -14.54 -9.08
C ASN A 29 3.64 -15.19 -8.30
N PRO A 30 3.42 -16.52 -8.39
CA PRO A 30 2.28 -17.19 -7.77
C PRO A 30 2.28 -17.06 -6.23
N LEU A 31 3.46 -16.91 -5.60
CA LEU A 31 3.56 -16.73 -4.14
C LEU A 31 2.94 -15.42 -3.64
N TYR A 32 2.82 -14.41 -4.51
CA TYR A 32 2.12 -13.16 -4.18
C TYR A 32 0.60 -13.28 -4.31
N HIS A 33 0.10 -14.32 -5.00
CA HIS A 33 -1.32 -14.51 -5.30
C HIS A 33 -1.92 -15.74 -4.61
N LEU A 34 -1.26 -16.34 -3.60
CA LEU A 34 -1.69 -17.58 -2.96
C LEU A 34 -3.16 -17.58 -2.55
N GLY A 35 -3.64 -16.53 -1.85
CA GLY A 35 -5.04 -16.43 -1.44
C GLY A 35 -6.01 -16.39 -2.64
N ALA A 36 -5.66 -15.67 -3.70
CA ALA A 36 -6.47 -15.58 -4.92
C ALA A 36 -6.50 -16.93 -5.68
N ILE A 37 -5.38 -17.67 -5.70
CA ILE A 37 -5.29 -19.00 -6.32
C ILE A 37 -6.13 -19.99 -5.53
N VAL A 38 -6.08 -19.97 -4.20
CA VAL A 38 -6.93 -20.82 -3.34
C VAL A 38 -8.42 -20.54 -3.59
N PHE A 39 -8.80 -19.27 -3.71
CA PHE A 39 -10.18 -18.90 -4.03
C PHE A 39 -10.59 -19.36 -5.43
N TRP A 40 -9.70 -19.30 -6.41
CA TRP A 40 -9.92 -19.81 -7.75
C TRP A 40 -10.08 -21.34 -7.78
N LEU A 41 -9.24 -22.07 -7.05
CA LEU A 41 -9.32 -23.52 -6.90
C LEU A 41 -10.64 -23.93 -6.23
N PHE A 42 -11.11 -23.19 -5.23
CA PHE A 42 -12.43 -23.45 -4.63
C PHE A 42 -13.56 -23.46 -5.67
N TRP A 43 -13.57 -22.52 -6.62
CA TRP A 43 -14.57 -22.50 -7.68
C TRP A 43 -14.41 -23.66 -8.68
N ILE A 44 -13.18 -24.08 -8.96
CA ILE A 44 -12.92 -25.27 -9.79
C ILE A 44 -13.45 -26.53 -9.08
N VAL A 45 -13.17 -26.68 -7.79
CA VAL A 45 -13.68 -27.78 -6.97
C VAL A 45 -15.21 -27.75 -6.92
N ALA A 46 -15.83 -26.61 -6.69
CA ALA A 46 -17.28 -26.49 -6.64
C ALA A 46 -17.93 -26.83 -7.99
N GLY A 47 -17.39 -26.30 -9.10
CA GLY A 47 -17.93 -26.57 -10.44
C GLY A 47 -17.79 -28.03 -10.87
N SER A 48 -16.60 -28.63 -10.65
CA SER A 48 -16.38 -30.05 -10.94
C SER A 48 -17.21 -30.95 -10.02
N GLY A 49 -17.32 -30.60 -8.74
CA GLY A 49 -18.12 -31.33 -7.77
C GLY A 49 -19.62 -31.35 -8.11
N LEU A 50 -20.14 -30.23 -8.61
CA LEU A 50 -21.54 -30.16 -9.05
C LEU A 50 -21.84 -31.13 -10.22
N TYR A 51 -20.89 -31.22 -11.18
CA TYR A 51 -20.99 -32.20 -12.27
C TYR A 51 -20.97 -33.62 -11.74
N LEU A 52 -20.02 -33.95 -10.85
CA LEU A 52 -19.91 -35.29 -10.28
C LEU A 52 -21.17 -35.67 -9.53
N TYR A 53 -21.72 -34.77 -8.71
CA TYR A 53 -22.93 -35.00 -7.94
C TYR A 53 -24.18 -35.25 -8.81
N ALA A 54 -24.26 -34.65 -9.99
CA ALA A 54 -25.38 -34.87 -10.91
C ALA A 54 -25.47 -36.34 -11.42
N PHE A 55 -24.37 -37.10 -11.37
CA PHE A 55 -24.30 -38.48 -11.82
C PHE A 55 -24.02 -39.48 -10.67
N PHE A 56 -23.81 -39.00 -9.45
CA PHE A 56 -23.53 -39.80 -8.27
C PHE A 56 -24.82 -40.43 -7.70
N ASP A 57 -24.78 -41.74 -7.49
CA ASP A 57 -25.88 -42.44 -6.81
C ASP A 57 -25.62 -42.46 -5.27
N THR A 58 -26.52 -41.85 -4.51
CA THR A 58 -26.43 -41.73 -3.06
C THR A 58 -26.94 -42.99 -2.32
N SER A 59 -26.55 -44.16 -2.79
CA SER A 59 -26.94 -45.46 -2.22
C SER A 59 -25.72 -46.34 -1.95
N VAL A 60 -25.86 -47.29 -1.01
CA VAL A 60 -24.80 -48.28 -0.71
C VAL A 60 -24.46 -49.14 -1.94
N VAL A 61 -25.49 -49.51 -2.73
CA VAL A 61 -25.33 -50.37 -3.90
C VAL A 61 -24.82 -49.58 -5.10
N GLY A 62 -25.29 -48.34 -5.29
CA GLY A 62 -25.04 -47.57 -6.51
C GLY A 62 -23.82 -46.66 -6.40
N ALA A 63 -23.34 -46.26 -5.23
CA ALA A 63 -22.27 -45.29 -5.05
C ALA A 63 -20.99 -45.69 -5.84
N TYR A 64 -20.45 -46.86 -5.57
CA TYR A 64 -19.25 -47.36 -6.28
C TYR A 64 -19.47 -47.47 -7.81
N ALA A 65 -20.59 -48.06 -8.21
CA ALA A 65 -20.88 -48.29 -9.63
C ALA A 65 -21.07 -46.94 -10.40
N SER A 66 -21.70 -45.96 -9.79
CA SER A 66 -21.88 -44.60 -10.38
C SER A 66 -20.54 -43.88 -10.55
N VAL A 67 -19.63 -43.97 -9.58
CA VAL A 67 -18.29 -43.39 -9.65
C VAL A 67 -17.44 -44.11 -10.72
N GLU A 68 -17.53 -45.43 -10.83
CA GLU A 68 -16.84 -46.19 -11.88
C GLU A 68 -17.39 -45.87 -13.28
N SER A 69 -18.70 -45.70 -13.41
CA SER A 69 -19.34 -45.23 -14.65
C SER A 69 -18.84 -43.84 -15.06
N LEU A 70 -18.71 -42.91 -14.13
CA LEU A 70 -18.11 -41.59 -14.35
C LEU A 70 -16.64 -41.72 -14.79
N THR A 71 -15.88 -42.60 -14.15
CA THR A 71 -14.43 -42.73 -14.39
C THR A 71 -14.13 -43.38 -15.72
N HIS A 72 -14.80 -44.47 -16.06
CA HIS A 72 -14.51 -45.31 -17.22
C HIS A 72 -15.50 -45.10 -18.36
N GLY A 73 -16.81 -45.00 -18.09
CA GLY A 73 -17.86 -44.78 -19.07
C GLY A 73 -17.87 -43.38 -19.66
N GLN A 74 -17.58 -42.38 -18.83
CA GLN A 74 -17.50 -40.96 -19.24
C GLN A 74 -16.05 -40.42 -19.10
N TRP A 75 -15.05 -41.20 -19.47
CA TRP A 75 -13.63 -40.89 -19.22
C TRP A 75 -13.23 -39.46 -19.65
N PHE A 76 -13.74 -38.97 -20.79
CA PHE A 76 -13.43 -37.67 -21.39
C PHE A 76 -14.04 -36.47 -20.63
N ALA A 77 -15.09 -36.67 -19.83
CA ALA A 77 -15.70 -35.64 -19.00
C ALA A 77 -15.72 -36.04 -17.54
N GLY A 78 -16.45 -37.11 -17.17
CA GLY A 78 -16.56 -37.58 -15.79
C GLY A 78 -15.24 -37.97 -15.16
N GLY A 79 -14.41 -38.76 -15.85
CA GLY A 79 -13.09 -39.19 -15.37
C GLY A 79 -12.10 -38.02 -15.24
N VAL A 80 -12.09 -37.11 -16.22
CA VAL A 80 -11.27 -35.89 -16.14
C VAL A 80 -11.75 -34.98 -15.02
N LEU A 81 -13.06 -34.72 -14.89
CA LEU A 81 -13.59 -33.86 -13.84
C LEU A 81 -13.43 -34.47 -12.45
N ARG A 82 -13.53 -35.81 -12.30
CA ARG A 82 -13.19 -36.50 -11.04
C ARG A 82 -11.75 -36.22 -10.63
N SER A 83 -10.81 -36.32 -11.58
CA SER A 83 -9.40 -36.08 -11.34
C SER A 83 -9.12 -34.60 -11.07
N VAL A 84 -9.73 -33.67 -11.84
CA VAL A 84 -9.65 -32.23 -11.59
C VAL A 84 -10.17 -31.88 -10.20
N HIS A 85 -11.32 -32.43 -9.80
CA HIS A 85 -11.92 -32.22 -8.47
C HIS A 85 -10.95 -32.61 -7.35
N ARG A 86 -10.36 -33.79 -7.48
CA ARG A 86 -9.39 -34.33 -6.52
C ARG A 86 -8.13 -33.45 -6.48
N TYR A 87 -7.44 -33.23 -7.60
CA TYR A 87 -6.20 -32.46 -7.66
C TYR A 87 -6.38 -31.00 -7.30
N ALA A 88 -7.50 -30.39 -7.67
CA ALA A 88 -7.80 -29.02 -7.28
C ALA A 88 -8.01 -28.88 -5.77
N SER A 89 -8.68 -29.88 -5.12
CA SER A 89 -8.86 -29.85 -3.67
C SER A 89 -7.56 -30.10 -2.91
N GLU A 90 -6.70 -30.99 -3.37
CA GLU A 90 -5.35 -31.22 -2.82
C GLU A 90 -4.46 -29.98 -2.95
N ALA A 91 -4.44 -29.38 -4.16
CA ALA A 91 -3.71 -28.13 -4.40
C ALA A 91 -4.23 -26.99 -3.52
N MET A 92 -5.56 -26.88 -3.32
CA MET A 92 -6.19 -25.90 -2.44
C MET A 92 -5.71 -26.08 -1.00
N ALA A 93 -5.74 -27.27 -0.44
CA ALA A 93 -5.28 -27.56 0.92
C ALA A 93 -3.79 -27.22 1.08
N LEU A 94 -2.94 -27.64 0.14
CA LEU A 94 -1.51 -27.36 0.15
C LEU A 94 -1.23 -25.85 0.10
N LEU A 95 -1.88 -25.14 -0.82
CA LEU A 95 -1.66 -23.71 -0.97
C LEU A 95 -2.23 -22.89 0.22
N MET A 96 -3.28 -23.34 0.88
CA MET A 96 -3.74 -22.76 2.14
C MET A 96 -2.67 -22.87 3.23
N LEU A 97 -2.02 -24.02 3.36
CA LEU A 97 -0.93 -24.21 4.33
C LEU A 97 0.29 -23.33 3.98
N ILE A 98 0.68 -23.25 2.71
CA ILE A 98 1.77 -22.38 2.24
C ILE A 98 1.41 -20.90 2.48
N HIS A 99 0.17 -20.49 2.21
CA HIS A 99 -0.34 -19.15 2.47
C HIS A 99 -0.23 -18.79 3.96
N MET A 100 -0.70 -19.66 4.84
CA MET A 100 -0.60 -19.49 6.29
C MET A 100 0.87 -19.43 6.75
N LEU A 101 1.72 -20.34 6.25
CA LEU A 101 3.14 -20.39 6.59
C LEU A 101 3.88 -19.12 6.15
N ARG A 102 3.56 -18.58 4.96
CA ARG A 102 4.09 -17.33 4.47
C ARG A 102 3.69 -16.16 5.39
N HIS A 103 2.42 -16.08 5.78
CA HIS A 103 1.96 -15.05 6.73
C HIS A 103 2.67 -15.17 8.08
N PHE A 104 2.89 -16.38 8.57
CA PHE A 104 3.68 -16.64 9.78
C PHE A 104 5.15 -16.19 9.63
N ALA A 105 5.81 -16.54 8.52
CA ALA A 105 7.20 -16.21 8.25
C ALA A 105 7.46 -14.70 8.25
N PHE A 106 6.51 -13.93 7.68
CA PHE A 106 6.58 -12.47 7.61
C PHE A 106 5.92 -11.75 8.81
N ASP A 107 5.56 -12.49 9.87
CA ASP A 107 4.90 -11.99 11.11
C ASP A 107 3.57 -11.24 10.85
N ARG A 108 2.85 -11.64 9.79
CA ARG A 108 1.57 -11.05 9.38
C ARG A 108 0.38 -11.73 10.06
N LEU A 109 0.39 -11.85 11.38
CA LEU A 109 -0.65 -12.55 12.13
C LEU A 109 -1.15 -11.77 13.35
N ARG A 110 -0.65 -10.52 13.57
CA ARG A 110 -0.92 -9.75 14.77
C ARG A 110 -1.75 -8.50 14.48
N GLY A 111 -2.19 -7.82 15.56
CA GLY A 111 -2.99 -6.60 15.43
C GLY A 111 -4.29 -6.87 14.67
N PHE A 112 -4.64 -6.03 13.74
CA PHE A 112 -5.85 -6.17 12.91
C PHE A 112 -5.88 -7.47 12.08
N ARG A 113 -4.71 -8.10 11.82
CA ARG A 113 -4.61 -9.37 11.08
C ARG A 113 -4.89 -10.61 11.91
N ALA A 114 -4.98 -10.48 13.25
CA ALA A 114 -5.29 -11.60 14.14
C ALA A 114 -6.63 -12.25 13.79
N PHE A 115 -7.62 -11.44 13.41
CA PHE A 115 -8.92 -11.94 12.97
C PHE A 115 -8.82 -12.81 11.70
N SER A 116 -8.11 -12.31 10.67
CA SER A 116 -7.90 -13.07 9.41
C SER A 116 -7.06 -14.33 9.66
N TRP A 117 -6.12 -14.30 10.59
CA TRP A 117 -5.36 -15.48 10.97
C TRP A 117 -6.26 -16.57 11.59
N VAL A 118 -7.09 -16.23 12.58
CA VAL A 118 -7.97 -17.18 13.26
C VAL A 118 -9.03 -17.75 12.33
N THR A 119 -9.64 -16.90 11.50
CA THR A 119 -10.61 -17.36 10.49
C THR A 119 -9.94 -18.25 9.44
N GLY A 120 -8.66 -18.01 9.11
CA GLY A 120 -7.84 -18.87 8.25
C GLY A 120 -7.62 -20.27 8.86
N VAL A 121 -7.35 -20.37 10.16
CA VAL A 121 -7.28 -21.67 10.86
C VAL A 121 -8.61 -22.40 10.78
N GLY A 122 -9.74 -21.70 10.99
CA GLY A 122 -11.07 -22.28 10.83
C GLY A 122 -11.37 -22.79 9.41
N LEU A 123 -10.95 -22.04 8.39
CA LEU A 123 -11.09 -22.44 6.99
C LEU A 123 -10.33 -23.72 6.67
N ILE A 124 -9.09 -23.87 7.17
CA ILE A 124 -8.30 -25.09 6.99
C ILE A 124 -9.09 -26.30 7.55
N TRP A 125 -9.64 -26.18 8.73
CA TRP A 125 -10.44 -27.26 9.32
C TRP A 125 -11.66 -27.64 8.49
N LEU A 126 -12.42 -26.68 8.01
CA LEU A 126 -13.58 -26.95 7.17
C LEU A 126 -13.19 -27.63 5.86
N VAL A 127 -12.08 -27.21 5.25
CA VAL A 127 -11.54 -27.83 4.03
C VAL A 127 -11.11 -29.28 4.31
N TYR A 128 -10.40 -29.54 5.43
CA TYR A 128 -10.02 -30.90 5.81
C TYR A 128 -11.23 -31.80 6.07
N VAL A 129 -12.24 -31.31 6.81
CA VAL A 129 -13.49 -32.09 7.06
C VAL A 129 -14.19 -32.42 5.75
N SER A 130 -14.31 -31.43 4.83
CA SER A 130 -14.92 -31.65 3.51
C SER A 130 -14.12 -32.65 2.67
N GLY A 131 -12.78 -32.50 2.62
CA GLY A 131 -11.90 -33.38 1.86
C GLY A 131 -11.93 -34.83 2.36
N ILE A 132 -11.77 -35.04 3.66
CA ILE A 132 -11.87 -36.38 4.27
C ILE A 132 -13.23 -37.02 3.98
N ASN A 133 -14.32 -36.25 4.13
CA ASN A 133 -15.65 -36.76 3.78
C ASN A 133 -15.77 -37.12 2.29
N GLY A 134 -15.12 -36.37 1.40
CA GLY A 134 -15.08 -36.66 -0.04
C GLY A 134 -14.41 -38.00 -0.37
N TYR A 135 -13.45 -38.48 0.46
CA TYR A 135 -12.86 -39.79 0.30
C TYR A 135 -13.79 -40.95 0.66
N MET A 136 -14.84 -40.69 1.42
CA MET A 136 -15.83 -41.71 1.81
C MET A 136 -16.87 -41.98 0.72
N LEU A 137 -17.10 -41.03 -0.20
CA LEU A 137 -18.18 -41.10 -1.20
C LEU A 137 -17.98 -42.17 -2.28
N PRO A 138 -16.77 -42.41 -2.83
CA PRO A 138 -16.56 -43.41 -3.89
C PRO A 138 -16.93 -44.84 -3.50
N TRP A 139 -17.03 -45.14 -2.22
CA TRP A 139 -17.38 -46.42 -1.65
C TRP A 139 -16.54 -47.57 -2.18
N ASP A 140 -15.24 -47.30 -2.31
CA ASP A 140 -14.21 -48.28 -2.59
C ASP A 140 -13.51 -48.77 -1.30
N ARG A 141 -12.47 -49.58 -1.38
CA ARG A 141 -11.74 -50.06 -0.21
C ARG A 141 -11.04 -48.94 0.55
N LEU A 142 -10.58 -47.88 -0.11
CA LEU A 142 -10.03 -46.72 0.54
C LEU A 142 -11.14 -45.98 1.33
N ALA A 143 -12.31 -45.79 0.76
CA ALA A 143 -13.44 -45.19 1.40
C ALA A 143 -13.87 -46.00 2.66
N GLN A 144 -13.88 -47.30 2.58
CA GLN A 144 -14.13 -48.23 3.71
C GLN A 144 -13.14 -47.95 4.85
N TYR A 145 -11.84 -47.93 4.58
CA TYR A 145 -10.81 -47.63 5.58
C TYR A 145 -11.01 -46.24 6.22
N VAL A 146 -11.19 -45.24 5.38
CA VAL A 146 -11.34 -43.83 5.84
C VAL A 146 -12.57 -43.68 6.73
N ILE A 147 -13.72 -44.23 6.36
CA ILE A 147 -14.94 -44.05 7.13
C ILE A 147 -14.89 -44.82 8.44
N VAL A 148 -14.42 -46.09 8.46
CA VAL A 148 -14.28 -46.90 9.67
C VAL A 148 -13.37 -46.18 10.68
N THR A 149 -12.15 -45.86 10.26
CA THR A 149 -11.15 -45.20 11.11
C THR A 149 -11.62 -43.83 11.59
N SER A 150 -12.32 -43.06 10.74
CA SER A 150 -12.88 -41.75 11.15
C SER A 150 -13.95 -41.89 12.23
N PHE A 151 -14.84 -42.85 12.06
CA PHE A 151 -15.94 -43.04 12.99
C PHE A 151 -15.45 -43.62 14.32
N GLU A 152 -14.47 -44.53 14.31
CA GLU A 152 -13.79 -45.00 15.54
C GLU A 152 -13.10 -43.85 16.27
N TRP A 153 -12.43 -42.94 15.51
CA TRP A 153 -11.76 -41.80 16.08
C TRP A 153 -12.74 -40.80 16.73
N ILE A 154 -13.91 -40.54 16.08
CA ILE A 154 -14.96 -39.66 16.62
C ILE A 154 -15.67 -40.34 17.77
N ASP A 155 -15.95 -41.66 17.71
CA ASP A 155 -16.63 -42.44 18.76
C ASP A 155 -15.83 -42.51 20.07
N TRP A 156 -14.51 -42.22 20.02
CA TRP A 156 -13.69 -42.09 21.24
C TRP A 156 -14.05 -40.84 22.06
N LEU A 157 -14.68 -39.82 21.45
CA LEU A 157 -15.08 -38.62 22.17
C LEU A 157 -16.23 -38.88 23.15
N PRO A 158 -16.22 -38.26 24.36
CA PRO A 158 -17.32 -38.34 25.29
C PRO A 158 -18.64 -37.88 24.65
N GLY A 159 -19.64 -38.70 24.68
CA GLY A 159 -20.96 -38.44 24.12
C GLY A 159 -21.31 -39.29 22.89
N PHE A 160 -20.33 -39.82 22.16
CA PHE A 160 -20.60 -40.77 21.07
C PHE A 160 -20.56 -42.22 21.54
N GLY A 161 -19.54 -42.66 22.26
CA GLY A 161 -19.47 -43.95 22.94
C GLY A 161 -19.72 -45.17 22.03
N GLY A 162 -19.17 -45.22 20.84
CA GLY A 162 -19.33 -46.29 19.85
C GLY A 162 -20.68 -46.26 19.09
N THR A 163 -21.42 -45.16 19.19
CA THR A 163 -22.75 -45.05 18.54
C THR A 163 -22.66 -44.88 17.03
N LEU A 164 -21.60 -44.23 16.53
CA LEU A 164 -21.44 -44.00 15.08
C LEU A 164 -21.14 -45.30 14.35
N ILE A 165 -20.15 -46.08 14.81
CA ILE A 165 -19.81 -47.38 14.24
C ILE A 165 -21.01 -48.29 14.25
N ARG A 166 -21.65 -48.48 15.43
CA ARG A 166 -22.78 -49.38 15.62
C ARG A 166 -23.99 -49.04 14.74
N ASN A 167 -24.28 -47.75 14.55
CA ASN A 167 -25.49 -47.32 13.86
C ASN A 167 -25.31 -47.12 12.37
N PHE A 168 -24.07 -46.95 11.89
CA PHE A 168 -23.83 -46.56 10.48
C PHE A 168 -22.85 -47.46 9.73
N ILE A 169 -21.90 -48.11 10.41
CA ILE A 169 -20.76 -48.77 9.75
C ILE A 169 -20.75 -50.29 9.96
N HIS A 170 -21.64 -50.82 10.78
CA HIS A 170 -21.78 -52.27 10.90
C HIS A 170 -22.44 -52.87 9.64
N PRO A 171 -22.01 -54.06 9.15
CA PRO A 171 -22.60 -54.71 7.96
C PRO A 171 -24.12 -54.77 7.95
N ASP A 172 -24.73 -54.95 9.12
CA ASP A 172 -26.20 -55.03 9.27
C ASP A 172 -26.88 -53.67 9.41
N SER A 173 -26.15 -52.57 9.63
CA SER A 173 -26.69 -51.22 9.85
C SER A 173 -26.44 -50.25 8.70
N VAL A 174 -25.46 -50.53 7.84
CA VAL A 174 -25.14 -49.67 6.70
C VAL A 174 -26.30 -49.62 5.70
N ASN A 175 -26.72 -48.41 5.35
CA ASN A 175 -27.86 -48.21 4.45
C ASN A 175 -27.73 -46.83 3.75
N ASP A 176 -28.61 -46.53 2.80
CA ASP A 176 -28.60 -45.32 1.98
C ASP A 176 -28.69 -44.01 2.79
N ARG A 177 -29.17 -44.07 4.05
CA ARG A 177 -29.17 -42.92 4.93
C ARG A 177 -27.76 -42.43 5.25
N LEU A 178 -26.77 -43.35 5.32
CA LEU A 178 -25.36 -42.97 5.46
C LEU A 178 -24.91 -42.13 4.29
N PHE A 179 -25.16 -42.54 3.04
CA PHE A 179 -24.77 -41.81 1.84
C PHE A 179 -25.49 -40.47 1.71
N SER A 180 -26.75 -40.40 2.08
CA SER A 180 -27.48 -39.13 2.15
C SER A 180 -26.82 -38.17 3.13
N LEU A 181 -26.40 -38.67 4.33
CA LEU A 181 -25.70 -37.88 5.34
C LEU A 181 -24.30 -37.43 4.83
N LEU A 182 -23.51 -38.34 4.26
CA LEU A 182 -22.18 -38.03 3.73
C LEU A 182 -22.27 -36.97 2.62
N SER A 183 -23.20 -37.13 1.68
CA SER A 183 -23.43 -36.16 0.61
C SER A 183 -23.88 -34.79 1.14
N PHE A 184 -24.78 -34.79 2.13
CA PHE A 184 -25.22 -33.57 2.79
C PHE A 184 -24.05 -32.84 3.47
N ILE A 185 -23.19 -33.56 4.19
CA ILE A 185 -22.00 -32.97 4.82
C ILE A 185 -21.02 -32.47 3.75
N HIS A 186 -20.75 -33.27 2.70
CA HIS A 186 -19.79 -32.91 1.63
C HIS A 186 -20.20 -31.66 0.86
N ILE A 187 -21.50 -31.43 0.66
CA ILE A 187 -22.02 -30.23 -0.01
C ILE A 187 -22.20 -29.09 0.99
N GLY A 188 -22.67 -29.37 2.20
CA GLY A 188 -22.96 -28.36 3.23
C GLY A 188 -21.70 -27.68 3.78
N VAL A 189 -20.63 -28.45 4.02
CA VAL A 189 -19.37 -27.89 4.54
C VAL A 189 -18.74 -26.89 3.56
N PRO A 190 -18.64 -27.10 2.24
CA PRO A 190 -18.21 -26.10 1.28
C PRO A 190 -19.04 -24.80 1.28
N LEU A 191 -20.33 -24.86 1.60
CA LEU A 191 -21.14 -23.65 1.79
C LEU A 191 -20.70 -22.86 3.03
N LEU A 192 -20.34 -23.56 4.12
CA LEU A 192 -19.73 -22.93 5.29
C LEU A 192 -18.33 -22.39 4.99
N VAL A 193 -17.53 -23.10 4.17
CA VAL A 193 -16.23 -22.59 3.67
C VAL A 193 -16.45 -21.29 2.91
N LEU A 194 -17.42 -21.23 2.00
CA LEU A 194 -17.74 -20.02 1.24
C LEU A 194 -18.15 -18.86 2.16
N LEU A 195 -19.01 -19.10 3.14
CA LEU A 195 -19.42 -18.11 4.13
C LEU A 195 -18.24 -17.60 4.95
N LEU A 196 -17.44 -18.50 5.51
CA LEU A 196 -16.29 -18.13 6.33
C LEU A 196 -15.19 -17.46 5.50
N MET A 197 -15.02 -17.86 4.26
CA MET A 197 -14.10 -17.24 3.30
C MET A 197 -14.56 -15.81 2.96
N TRP A 198 -15.87 -15.58 2.77
CA TRP A 198 -16.42 -14.23 2.64
C TRP A 198 -16.11 -13.38 3.87
N VAL A 199 -16.34 -13.90 5.09
CA VAL A 199 -15.97 -13.21 6.34
C VAL A 199 -14.48 -12.95 6.44
N HIS A 200 -13.62 -13.90 6.03
CA HIS A 200 -12.18 -13.79 6.06
C HIS A 200 -11.67 -12.64 5.16
N VAL A 201 -12.18 -12.55 3.92
CA VAL A 201 -11.74 -11.51 2.97
C VAL A 201 -12.24 -10.12 3.31
N GLN A 202 -13.39 -9.97 4.03
CA GLN A 202 -13.92 -8.66 4.44
C GLN A 202 -12.96 -7.85 5.32
N ARG A 203 -12.07 -8.52 6.04
CA ARG A 203 -11.07 -7.90 6.92
C ARG A 203 -9.69 -7.78 6.28
N VAL A 204 -9.55 -8.16 5.01
CA VAL A 204 -8.31 -8.03 4.26
C VAL A 204 -8.46 -6.88 3.26
N PRO A 205 -7.76 -5.74 3.45
CA PRO A 205 -7.83 -4.63 2.53
C PRO A 205 -7.41 -5.03 1.12
N LYS A 206 -8.18 -4.60 0.11
CA LYS A 206 -7.88 -4.90 -1.30
C LYS A 206 -7.64 -6.39 -1.58
N ALA A 207 -8.37 -7.27 -0.88
CA ALA A 207 -8.27 -8.72 -1.10
C ALA A 207 -8.51 -9.06 -2.58
N ALA A 208 -7.47 -9.60 -3.23
CA ALA A 208 -7.61 -10.13 -4.57
C ALA A 208 -8.29 -11.49 -4.52
N THR A 209 -9.49 -11.60 -5.09
CA THR A 209 -10.25 -12.86 -5.18
C THR A 209 -10.01 -13.62 -6.48
N HIS A 210 -9.32 -13.00 -7.45
CA HIS A 210 -8.97 -13.60 -8.73
C HIS A 210 -7.48 -13.45 -8.97
N PRO A 211 -6.77 -14.54 -9.33
CA PRO A 211 -5.38 -14.43 -9.73
C PRO A 211 -5.26 -13.78 -11.13
N PRO A 212 -4.07 -13.26 -11.49
CA PRO A 212 -3.80 -12.83 -12.86
C PRO A 212 -4.18 -13.89 -13.89
N ARG A 213 -4.71 -13.48 -15.05
CA ARG A 213 -5.22 -14.39 -16.08
C ARG A 213 -4.22 -15.48 -16.47
N ALA A 214 -2.94 -15.14 -16.60
CA ALA A 214 -1.90 -16.10 -16.94
C ALA A 214 -1.76 -17.21 -15.87
N ILE A 215 -1.81 -16.86 -14.59
CA ILE A 215 -1.79 -17.81 -13.47
C ILE A 215 -3.06 -18.66 -13.47
N ALA A 216 -4.24 -18.05 -13.65
CA ALA A 216 -5.51 -18.78 -13.70
C ALA A 216 -5.51 -19.85 -14.80
N ILE A 217 -5.08 -19.48 -16.01
CA ILE A 217 -4.96 -20.41 -17.16
C ILE A 217 -3.91 -21.50 -16.87
N GLY A 218 -2.75 -21.13 -16.33
CA GLY A 218 -1.70 -22.07 -15.97
C GLY A 218 -2.16 -23.12 -14.95
N VAL A 219 -2.92 -22.71 -13.93
CA VAL A 219 -3.50 -23.63 -12.93
C VAL A 219 -4.47 -24.62 -13.60
N VAL A 220 -5.39 -24.14 -14.44
CA VAL A 220 -6.33 -25.01 -15.16
C VAL A 220 -5.58 -25.98 -16.10
N ALA A 221 -4.62 -25.47 -16.86
CA ALA A 221 -3.81 -26.30 -17.77
C ALA A 221 -3.03 -27.39 -17.01
N MET A 222 -2.44 -27.05 -15.86
CA MET A 222 -1.74 -28.01 -15.01
C MET A 222 -2.69 -29.09 -14.46
N LEU A 223 -3.89 -28.70 -13.98
CA LEU A 223 -4.89 -29.65 -13.47
C LEU A 223 -5.36 -30.60 -14.58
N LEU A 224 -5.62 -30.09 -15.78
CA LEU A 224 -6.01 -30.92 -16.93
C LEU A 224 -4.87 -31.85 -17.37
N ALA A 225 -3.63 -31.36 -17.39
CA ALA A 225 -2.46 -32.20 -17.72
C ALA A 225 -2.27 -33.34 -16.70
N LEU A 226 -2.36 -33.04 -15.39
CA LEU A 226 -2.29 -34.06 -14.34
C LEU A 226 -3.44 -35.06 -14.45
N SER A 227 -4.66 -34.58 -14.72
CA SER A 227 -5.83 -35.45 -14.90
C SER A 227 -5.72 -36.39 -16.09
N ALA A 228 -5.03 -35.97 -17.16
CA ALA A 228 -4.78 -36.79 -18.31
C ALA A 228 -3.61 -37.79 -18.12
N LEU A 229 -2.56 -37.36 -17.40
CA LEU A 229 -1.36 -38.18 -17.19
C LEU A 229 -1.53 -39.20 -16.05
N GLN A 230 -2.26 -38.84 -15.02
CA GLN A 230 -2.52 -39.67 -13.84
C GLN A 230 -3.99 -39.56 -13.43
N PRO A 231 -4.88 -40.23 -14.16
CA PRO A 231 -6.31 -40.19 -13.79
C PRO A 231 -6.55 -40.83 -12.43
N VAL A 232 -7.43 -40.22 -11.67
CA VAL A 232 -7.85 -40.73 -10.35
C VAL A 232 -8.77 -41.91 -10.54
N VAL A 233 -8.41 -43.02 -9.92
CA VAL A 233 -9.18 -44.29 -9.96
C VAL A 233 -9.51 -44.78 -8.55
N SER A 234 -10.52 -45.63 -8.44
CA SER A 234 -10.90 -46.27 -7.17
C SER A 234 -9.88 -47.33 -6.76
N GLN A 235 -9.72 -47.58 -5.46
CA GLN A 235 -8.72 -48.50 -4.94
C GLN A 235 -9.37 -49.74 -4.34
N GLY A 236 -8.87 -50.91 -4.78
CA GLY A 236 -9.21 -52.21 -4.17
C GLY A 236 -10.60 -52.75 -4.47
N GLY A 237 -11.35 -52.12 -5.40
CA GLY A 237 -12.72 -52.49 -5.72
C GLY A 237 -13.75 -51.93 -4.76
N ALA A 238 -15.01 -52.38 -4.84
CA ALA A 238 -16.11 -51.94 -3.99
C ALA A 238 -15.86 -52.22 -2.51
N ALA A 239 -16.35 -51.35 -1.63
CA ALA A 239 -16.31 -51.55 -0.17
C ALA A 239 -17.06 -52.84 0.22
N ASP A 240 -16.52 -53.55 1.19
CA ASP A 240 -17.11 -54.72 1.80
C ASP A 240 -16.73 -54.72 3.29
N LEU A 241 -17.66 -54.32 4.13
CA LEU A 241 -17.44 -54.21 5.58
C LEU A 241 -17.24 -55.54 6.28
N GLY A 242 -17.51 -56.66 5.59
CA GLY A 242 -17.28 -58.01 6.09
C GLY A 242 -15.87 -58.56 5.85
N SER A 243 -15.01 -57.81 5.15
CA SER A 243 -13.65 -58.24 4.82
C SER A 243 -12.59 -57.19 5.16
N GLU A 244 -11.41 -57.67 5.54
CA GLU A 244 -10.26 -56.78 5.80
C GLU A 244 -9.83 -56.04 4.54
N VAL A 245 -9.35 -54.81 4.77
CA VAL A 245 -8.85 -53.94 3.71
C VAL A 245 -7.40 -54.31 3.43
N GLY A 246 -7.06 -54.58 2.16
CA GLY A 246 -5.71 -54.86 1.73
C GLY A 246 -4.78 -53.62 1.74
N THR A 247 -3.70 -53.67 0.95
CA THR A 247 -2.75 -52.54 0.84
C THR A 247 -3.39 -51.39 0.11
N LEU A 248 -3.35 -50.20 0.72
CA LEU A 248 -3.89 -48.93 0.20
C LEU A 248 -2.79 -47.87 0.02
N ALA A 249 -2.94 -47.04 -0.99
CA ALA A 249 -2.14 -45.85 -1.18
C ALA A 249 -2.86 -44.65 -0.51
N LEU A 250 -2.32 -44.18 0.59
CA LEU A 250 -2.87 -43.01 1.32
C LEU A 250 -2.38 -41.69 0.73
N ASP A 251 -3.28 -40.73 0.65
CA ASP A 251 -2.97 -39.38 0.29
C ASP A 251 -2.24 -38.62 1.43
N TRP A 252 -1.20 -37.90 1.08
CA TRP A 252 -0.41 -37.10 2.03
C TRP A 252 -1.04 -35.75 2.39
N PHE A 253 -2.05 -35.28 1.67
CA PHE A 253 -2.66 -33.98 1.90
C PHE A 253 -3.82 -34.03 2.90
N TYR A 254 -4.74 -34.99 2.72
CA TYR A 254 -5.93 -35.13 3.58
C TYR A 254 -5.83 -36.27 4.59
N LEU A 255 -5.10 -37.32 4.28
CA LEU A 255 -5.06 -38.55 5.08
C LEU A 255 -3.78 -38.76 5.93
N PRO A 256 -2.93 -37.74 6.22
CA PRO A 256 -1.69 -37.96 6.98
C PRO A 256 -1.95 -38.34 8.46
N VAL A 257 -3.16 -38.07 8.95
CA VAL A 257 -3.56 -38.42 10.33
C VAL A 257 -3.85 -39.91 10.51
N TYR A 258 -4.25 -40.63 9.46
CA TYR A 258 -4.68 -42.04 9.56
C TYR A 258 -3.55 -42.99 9.95
N PRO A 259 -2.35 -42.94 9.40
CA PRO A 259 -1.22 -43.73 9.89
C PRO A 259 -0.85 -43.46 11.36
N LEU A 260 -1.23 -42.31 11.91
CA LEU A 260 -1.03 -42.02 13.33
C LEU A 260 -2.11 -42.73 14.18
N LEU A 261 -3.35 -42.84 13.68
CA LEU A 261 -4.44 -43.55 14.35
C LEU A 261 -4.19 -45.05 14.40
N ASP A 262 -3.47 -45.62 13.40
CA ASP A 262 -3.05 -47.02 13.41
C ASP A 262 -2.00 -47.33 14.49
N ARG A 263 -1.21 -46.32 14.91
CA ARG A 263 -0.06 -46.47 15.82
C ARG A 263 -0.33 -45.95 17.23
N TRP A 264 -1.15 -44.92 17.36
CA TRP A 264 -1.41 -44.23 18.61
C TRP A 264 -2.88 -44.31 18.99
N SER A 265 -3.17 -44.22 20.29
CA SER A 265 -4.57 -44.18 20.73
C SER A 265 -5.28 -42.93 20.19
N PRO A 266 -6.59 -43.03 19.90
CA PRO A 266 -7.38 -41.91 19.39
C PRO A 266 -7.27 -40.64 20.26
N GLY A 267 -7.16 -40.80 21.60
CA GLY A 267 -7.01 -39.69 22.52
C GLY A 267 -5.69 -38.93 22.38
N VAL A 268 -4.56 -39.59 22.06
CA VAL A 268 -3.29 -38.97 21.80
C VAL A 268 -3.36 -38.16 20.51
N VAL A 269 -3.98 -38.72 19.46
CA VAL A 269 -4.15 -38.04 18.18
C VAL A 269 -5.06 -36.81 18.35
N TRP A 270 -6.15 -36.90 19.11
CA TRP A 270 -6.99 -35.75 19.46
C TRP A 270 -6.20 -34.67 20.21
N ALA A 271 -5.41 -35.05 21.23
CA ALA A 271 -4.57 -34.11 21.95
C ALA A 271 -3.58 -33.38 21.05
N LEU A 272 -2.97 -34.09 20.10
CA LEU A 272 -2.06 -33.51 19.10
C LEU A 272 -2.79 -32.51 18.19
N VAL A 273 -3.92 -32.92 17.61
CA VAL A 273 -4.71 -32.11 16.68
C VAL A 273 -5.25 -30.86 17.35
N VAL A 274 -5.88 -31.00 18.52
CA VAL A 274 -6.43 -29.87 19.29
C VAL A 274 -5.30 -28.97 19.81
N GLY A 275 -4.18 -29.56 20.27
CA GLY A 275 -3.02 -28.81 20.75
C GLY A 275 -2.38 -27.96 19.67
N ILE A 276 -2.13 -28.52 18.48
CA ILE A 276 -1.58 -27.77 17.33
C ILE A 276 -2.56 -26.67 16.89
N SER A 277 -3.85 -27.00 16.79
CA SER A 277 -4.88 -26.05 16.37
C SER A 277 -5.04 -24.90 17.37
N GLY A 278 -5.05 -25.21 18.66
CA GLY A 278 -5.09 -24.22 19.73
C GLY A 278 -3.85 -23.32 19.72
N LEU A 279 -2.66 -23.91 19.53
CA LEU A 279 -1.42 -23.15 19.39
C LEU A 279 -1.47 -22.22 18.19
N LEU A 280 -1.90 -22.72 17.01
CA LEU A 280 -2.03 -21.89 15.80
C LEU A 280 -3.03 -20.76 16.01
N ALA A 281 -4.19 -21.03 16.59
CA ALA A 281 -5.20 -20.02 16.87
C ALA A 281 -4.71 -18.95 17.85
N LEU A 282 -3.91 -19.32 18.87
CA LEU A 282 -3.42 -18.42 19.91
C LEU A 282 -2.13 -17.67 19.53
N LEU A 283 -1.44 -18.07 18.44
CA LEU A 283 -0.20 -17.43 17.98
C LEU A 283 -0.24 -15.90 17.92
N PRO A 284 -1.31 -15.23 17.46
CA PRO A 284 -1.37 -13.77 17.43
C PRO A 284 -1.14 -13.09 18.78
N TRP A 285 -1.58 -13.74 19.86
CA TRP A 285 -1.53 -13.20 21.23
C TRP A 285 -0.34 -13.69 22.06
N LEU A 286 0.43 -14.67 21.57
CA LEU A 286 1.63 -15.11 22.28
C LEU A 286 2.62 -13.95 22.38
N ARG A 287 3.01 -13.60 23.62
CA ARG A 287 3.84 -12.45 23.95
C ARG A 287 5.16 -12.48 23.20
N ARG A 288 5.47 -11.43 22.44
CA ARG A 288 6.83 -11.11 22.06
C ARG A 288 7.61 -10.70 23.31
N ALA A 289 8.72 -11.37 23.63
CA ALA A 289 9.66 -10.82 24.61
C ALA A 289 10.10 -9.44 24.11
N ARG A 290 9.72 -8.36 24.82
CA ARG A 290 10.17 -7.00 24.56
C ARG A 290 11.71 -7.00 24.70
N ARG A 291 12.42 -6.76 23.62
CA ARG A 291 13.76 -6.20 23.69
C ARG A 291 13.57 -4.69 23.77
N ASP A 292 14.12 -4.09 24.83
CA ASP A 292 14.08 -2.65 25.05
C ASP A 292 14.45 -1.87 23.78
N GLY A 293 13.60 -0.90 23.42
CA GLY A 293 13.91 0.22 22.53
C GLY A 293 13.68 0.09 21.03
N GLN A 294 13.27 -1.05 20.46
CA GLN A 294 13.06 -1.16 19.00
C GLN A 294 11.81 -1.94 18.61
N THR A 295 10.65 -1.33 18.84
CA THR A 295 9.40 -1.80 18.20
C THR A 295 9.43 -1.36 16.73
N ARG A 296 9.74 -2.25 15.79
CA ARG A 296 9.61 -1.97 14.35
C ARG A 296 8.19 -2.32 13.93
N PHE A 297 7.55 -1.42 13.22
CA PHE A 297 6.25 -1.63 12.59
C PHE A 297 6.42 -2.07 11.15
N HIS A 298 5.53 -2.95 10.68
CA HIS A 298 5.53 -3.41 9.30
C HIS A 298 4.51 -2.60 8.49
N LEU A 299 5.01 -2.01 7.41
CA LEU A 299 4.20 -1.27 6.43
C LEU A 299 3.99 -2.15 5.20
N VAL A 300 2.75 -2.30 4.77
CA VAL A 300 2.39 -2.90 3.47
C VAL A 300 1.87 -1.80 2.57
N LEU A 301 2.49 -1.64 1.41
CA LEU A 301 2.14 -0.62 0.45
C LEU A 301 1.40 -1.24 -0.74
N HIS A 302 0.21 -0.72 -1.04
CA HIS A 302 -0.56 -1.06 -2.22
C HIS A 302 -0.39 0.02 -3.29
N PRO A 303 -0.43 -0.36 -4.60
CA PRO A 303 -0.85 -1.63 -5.17
C PRO A 303 0.24 -2.72 -5.26
N GLY A 304 1.43 -2.49 -4.77
CA GLY A 304 2.52 -3.47 -4.80
C GLY A 304 2.50 -4.48 -3.63
N PRO A 305 3.30 -5.55 -3.72
CA PRO A 305 3.49 -6.50 -2.62
C PRO A 305 4.55 -6.04 -1.61
N GLU A 306 5.04 -4.81 -1.76
CA GLU A 306 6.19 -4.31 -1.01
C GLU A 306 5.88 -4.19 0.48
N GLN A 307 6.85 -4.65 1.26
CA GLN A 307 6.83 -4.58 2.71
C GLN A 307 8.06 -3.83 3.22
N VAL A 308 7.79 -2.86 4.06
CA VAL A 308 8.81 -2.03 4.67
C VAL A 308 8.71 -2.12 6.18
N SER A 309 9.86 -2.14 6.86
CA SER A 309 9.92 -2.04 8.32
C SER A 309 10.20 -0.60 8.72
N ALA A 310 9.27 0.07 9.38
CA ALA A 310 9.51 1.38 9.97
C ALA A 310 10.17 1.26 11.35
N ARG A 311 11.11 2.15 11.63
CA ARG A 311 11.72 2.32 12.93
C ARG A 311 10.83 3.17 13.85
N PRO A 312 10.98 3.12 15.17
CA PRO A 312 10.24 4.01 16.06
C PRO A 312 10.50 5.48 15.73
N GLY A 313 9.43 6.24 15.56
CA GLY A 313 9.49 7.67 15.20
C GLY A 313 9.86 7.97 13.74
N GLU A 314 10.10 6.96 12.92
CA GLU A 314 10.34 7.11 11.47
C GLU A 314 9.00 7.31 10.75
N THR A 315 8.93 8.27 9.85
CA THR A 315 7.74 8.50 9.04
C THR A 315 7.55 7.39 8.00
N ILE A 316 6.34 7.25 7.50
CA ILE A 316 6.01 6.28 6.44
C ILE A 316 6.89 6.51 5.21
N LEU A 317 7.09 7.78 4.82
CA LEU A 317 7.92 8.16 3.69
C LEU A 317 9.39 7.79 3.90
N GLU A 318 9.96 8.13 5.07
CA GLU A 318 11.37 7.81 5.38
C GLU A 318 11.63 6.31 5.37
N ALA A 319 10.71 5.51 5.95
CA ALA A 319 10.80 4.06 5.93
C ALA A 319 10.78 3.51 4.49
N GLY A 320 9.90 4.03 3.63
CA GLY A 320 9.80 3.62 2.23
C GLY A 320 11.03 3.99 1.41
N LEU A 321 11.50 5.23 1.51
CA LEU A 321 12.71 5.69 0.81
C LEU A 321 13.96 4.93 1.25
N ARG A 322 14.11 4.65 2.54
CA ARG A 322 15.19 3.81 3.07
C ARG A 322 15.16 2.38 2.53
N ALA A 323 13.96 1.88 2.21
CA ALA A 323 13.78 0.57 1.57
C ALA A 323 13.97 0.60 0.04
N GLY A 324 14.31 1.77 -0.54
CA GLY A 324 14.52 1.94 -1.99
C GLY A 324 13.24 2.08 -2.80
N LEU A 325 12.10 2.37 -2.16
CA LEU A 325 10.83 2.56 -2.87
C LEU A 325 10.75 3.96 -3.49
N ALA A 326 10.30 4.04 -4.73
CA ALA A 326 9.98 5.30 -5.40
C ALA A 326 8.58 5.78 -4.95
N LEU A 327 8.51 6.48 -3.81
CA LEU A 327 7.28 7.06 -3.29
C LEU A 327 7.15 8.52 -3.71
N PRO A 328 5.92 9.02 -3.93
CA PRO A 328 5.70 10.42 -4.26
C PRO A 328 5.95 11.30 -3.03
N TYR A 329 6.77 12.31 -3.17
CA TYR A 329 6.97 13.35 -2.15
C TYR A 329 7.58 14.61 -2.77
N GLU A 330 7.37 15.74 -2.09
CA GLU A 330 8.01 17.00 -2.43
C GLU A 330 8.51 17.70 -1.16
N CYS A 331 7.63 18.36 -0.40
CA CYS A 331 8.01 19.26 0.71
C CYS A 331 8.58 18.56 1.95
N ARG A 332 8.27 17.30 2.19
CA ARG A 332 8.62 16.51 3.40
C ARG A 332 8.22 17.12 4.74
N ASN A 333 7.30 18.10 4.75
CA ASN A 333 6.90 18.82 5.97
C ASN A 333 5.38 18.92 6.16
N GLY A 334 4.60 18.12 5.37
CA GLY A 334 3.14 18.07 5.50
C GLY A 334 2.40 19.23 4.80
N GLY A 335 3.05 19.97 3.90
CA GLY A 335 2.50 21.18 3.32
C GLY A 335 1.95 21.09 1.91
N CYS A 336 2.44 20.17 1.05
CA CYS A 336 2.08 20.16 -0.37
C CYS A 336 1.03 19.12 -0.76
N GLY A 337 0.80 18.08 0.05
CA GLY A 337 -0.16 17.02 -0.24
C GLY A 337 0.30 15.93 -1.22
N VAL A 338 1.45 16.08 -1.91
CA VAL A 338 1.93 15.11 -2.92
C VAL A 338 2.12 13.72 -2.36
N CYS A 339 2.54 13.60 -1.10
CA CYS A 339 2.72 12.33 -0.41
C CYS A 339 1.46 11.79 0.26
N LEU A 340 0.27 12.18 -0.21
CA LEU A 340 -0.99 11.69 0.33
C LEU A 340 -1.11 10.18 0.07
N CYS A 341 -1.49 9.45 1.10
CA CYS A 341 -1.81 8.03 1.02
C CYS A 341 -3.11 7.75 1.77
N LYS A 342 -3.71 6.60 1.53
CA LYS A 342 -4.87 6.13 2.28
C LYS A 342 -4.44 5.03 3.23
N VAL A 343 -4.69 5.17 4.52
CA VAL A 343 -4.52 4.13 5.52
C VAL A 343 -5.69 3.16 5.39
N LEU A 344 -5.41 1.95 4.93
CA LEU A 344 -6.40 0.90 4.76
C LEU A 344 -6.62 0.13 6.07
N ASN A 345 -5.54 -0.03 6.84
CA ASN A 345 -5.56 -0.68 8.15
C ASN A 345 -4.45 -0.14 9.05
N GLY A 346 -4.70 -0.20 10.37
CA GLY A 346 -3.79 0.29 11.38
C GLY A 346 -4.01 1.76 11.72
N ARG A 347 -3.20 2.30 12.64
CA ARG A 347 -3.28 3.68 13.13
C ARG A 347 -1.96 4.41 12.93
N VAL A 348 -2.07 5.69 12.62
CA VAL A 348 -0.94 6.60 12.47
C VAL A 348 -1.07 7.77 13.43
N ASP A 349 0.07 8.30 13.87
CA ASP A 349 0.17 9.67 14.33
C ASP A 349 0.43 10.55 13.11
N HIS A 350 -0.47 11.44 12.78
CA HIS A 350 -0.35 12.28 11.58
C HIS A 350 0.81 13.26 11.64
N GLY A 351 1.38 13.50 12.82
CA GLY A 351 2.42 14.49 13.01
C GLY A 351 1.97 15.91 12.61
N PRO A 352 2.88 16.80 12.28
CA PRO A 352 2.54 18.15 11.83
C PRO A 352 2.20 18.17 10.34
N PHE A 353 1.12 18.87 10.01
CA PHE A 353 0.68 19.09 8.63
C PHE A 353 -0.08 20.40 8.53
N GLN A 354 -0.30 20.88 7.29
CA GLN A 354 -1.20 22.00 7.05
C GLN A 354 -2.66 21.58 7.09
N PRO A 355 -3.55 22.33 7.77
CA PRO A 355 -4.98 22.06 7.79
C PRO A 355 -5.62 21.98 6.39
N GLY A 356 -5.17 22.81 5.45
CA GLY A 356 -5.64 22.77 4.06
C GLY A 356 -5.20 21.55 3.26
N THR A 357 -4.06 20.93 3.64
CA THR A 357 -3.51 19.77 2.93
C THR A 357 -4.09 18.44 3.41
N LEU A 358 -4.46 18.36 4.69
CA LEU A 358 -5.08 17.20 5.29
C LEU A 358 -6.27 17.64 6.16
N THR A 359 -7.41 17.81 5.53
CA THR A 359 -8.63 18.29 6.20
C THR A 359 -9.20 17.24 7.17
N PRO A 360 -10.05 17.64 8.14
CA PRO A 360 -10.75 16.68 9.00
C PRO A 360 -11.50 15.59 8.21
N ALA A 361 -12.20 15.95 7.16
CA ALA A 361 -12.92 15.02 6.30
C ALA A 361 -11.99 14.01 5.60
N MET A 362 -10.78 14.41 5.20
CA MET A 362 -9.77 13.50 4.63
C MET A 362 -9.28 12.51 5.68
N ARG A 363 -9.02 12.96 6.91
CA ARG A 363 -8.61 12.07 8.02
C ARG A 363 -9.70 11.05 8.38
N GLU A 364 -10.96 11.45 8.37
CA GLU A 364 -12.11 10.56 8.59
C GLU A 364 -12.20 9.49 7.50
N ARG A 365 -11.80 9.80 6.26
CA ARG A 365 -11.68 8.82 5.17
C ARG A 365 -10.42 7.93 5.26
N GLY A 366 -9.60 8.11 6.29
CA GLY A 366 -8.37 7.36 6.51
C GLY A 366 -7.18 7.88 5.68
N GLU A 367 -7.20 9.12 5.21
CA GLU A 367 -6.09 9.70 4.47
C GLU A 367 -4.99 10.21 5.42
N ALA A 368 -3.73 10.10 4.98
CA ALA A 368 -2.56 10.54 5.73
C ALA A 368 -1.45 11.02 4.79
N LEU A 369 -0.59 11.89 5.30
CA LEU A 369 0.60 12.38 4.57
C LEU A 369 1.80 11.52 4.96
N MET A 370 2.37 10.75 4.04
CA MET A 370 3.48 9.83 4.33
C MET A 370 4.70 10.53 4.91
N CYS A 371 4.93 11.80 4.58
CA CYS A 371 6.10 12.56 5.06
C CYS A 371 6.01 13.03 6.52
N SER A 372 4.81 13.07 7.10
CA SER A 372 4.58 13.52 8.47
C SER A 372 3.99 12.42 9.35
N ALA A 373 3.28 11.47 8.77
CA ALA A 373 2.63 10.39 9.50
C ALA A 373 3.64 9.32 9.97
N THR A 374 3.59 9.00 11.27
CA THR A 374 4.38 7.93 11.89
C THR A 374 3.49 6.75 12.25
N PRO A 375 3.90 5.51 12.01
CA PRO A 375 3.15 4.33 12.39
C PRO A 375 3.05 4.20 13.92
N LEU A 376 1.86 3.91 14.43
CA LEU A 376 1.61 3.52 15.84
C LEU A 376 1.51 2.01 16.00
N GLU A 377 1.25 1.30 14.93
CA GLU A 377 1.15 -0.16 14.84
C GLU A 377 1.48 -0.60 13.39
N ASP A 378 1.41 -1.90 13.09
CA ASP A 378 1.55 -2.37 11.70
C ASP A 378 0.49 -1.71 10.81
N LEU A 379 0.89 -1.24 9.62
CA LEU A 379 0.03 -0.50 8.70
C LEU A 379 -0.14 -1.20 7.35
N GLU A 380 -1.32 -1.01 6.77
CA GLU A 380 -1.54 -1.18 5.33
C GLU A 380 -1.99 0.14 4.74
N ILE A 381 -1.27 0.61 3.73
CA ILE A 381 -1.55 1.87 3.05
C ILE A 381 -1.70 1.68 1.55
N GLU A 382 -2.49 2.53 0.93
CA GLU A 382 -2.61 2.65 -0.53
C GLU A 382 -1.99 3.97 -0.98
N VAL A 383 -1.06 3.88 -1.92
CA VAL A 383 -0.46 5.05 -2.57
C VAL A 383 -1.04 5.14 -3.99
N PRO A 384 -1.55 6.30 -4.45
CA PRO A 384 -2.13 6.44 -5.78
C PRO A 384 -1.12 6.07 -6.88
N VAL A 385 -1.54 5.23 -7.84
CA VAL A 385 -0.69 4.70 -8.94
C VAL A 385 -0.16 5.82 -9.84
N GLU A 386 -0.96 6.84 -10.06
CA GLU A 386 -0.62 8.01 -10.87
C GLU A 386 0.61 8.76 -10.32
N THR A 387 0.70 8.83 -8.99
CA THR A 387 1.82 9.47 -8.29
C THR A 387 3.08 8.59 -8.23
N LEU A 388 2.94 7.27 -8.22
CA LEU A 388 4.07 6.33 -8.27
C LEU A 388 4.81 6.40 -9.61
N GLY A 389 4.10 6.54 -10.72
CA GLY A 389 4.69 6.66 -12.06
C GLY A 389 5.46 7.97 -12.27
N ALA A 390 5.07 9.06 -11.60
CA ALA A 390 5.76 10.34 -11.63
C ALA A 390 7.02 10.34 -10.75
N ALA A 391 6.96 9.72 -9.57
CA ALA A 391 8.09 9.62 -8.64
C ALA A 391 9.28 8.82 -9.20
N ALA A 392 9.02 7.80 -10.02
CA ALA A 392 10.08 6.99 -10.64
C ALA A 392 10.92 7.76 -11.69
N ARG A 393 10.40 8.89 -12.20
CA ARG A 393 11.07 9.71 -13.24
C ARG A 393 11.93 10.84 -12.71
N SER A 394 11.86 11.19 -11.43
CA SER A 394 12.51 12.37 -10.85
C SER A 394 12.98 12.13 -9.42
N ALA A 395 13.84 11.14 -9.21
CA ALA A 395 14.52 11.03 -7.91
C ALA A 395 15.42 12.27 -7.74
N PRO A 396 15.25 13.07 -6.67
CA PRO A 396 16.10 14.24 -6.45
C PRO A 396 17.54 13.80 -6.27
N ARG A 397 18.46 14.53 -6.92
CA ARG A 397 19.90 14.29 -6.79
C ARG A 397 20.46 15.19 -5.70
N GLN A 398 21.60 14.79 -5.15
CA GLN A 398 22.37 15.58 -4.20
C GLN A 398 23.64 16.10 -4.87
N TRP A 399 24.00 17.34 -4.56
CA TRP A 399 25.22 17.99 -5.04
C TRP A 399 25.90 18.77 -3.92
N GLN A 400 27.20 18.94 -4.04
CA GLN A 400 27.97 19.91 -3.26
C GLN A 400 28.06 21.21 -4.06
N ALA A 401 27.27 22.21 -3.67
CA ALA A 401 27.21 23.49 -4.34
C ALA A 401 28.09 24.52 -3.61
N ARG A 402 28.82 25.34 -4.38
CA ARG A 402 29.68 26.38 -3.83
C ARG A 402 28.98 27.73 -3.90
N VAL A 403 29.11 28.52 -2.85
CA VAL A 403 28.62 29.90 -2.79
C VAL A 403 29.57 30.78 -3.64
N GLU A 404 29.08 31.28 -4.76
CA GLU A 404 29.87 32.12 -5.67
C GLU A 404 29.72 33.62 -5.42
N ARG A 405 28.52 34.03 -5.04
CA ARG A 405 28.21 35.43 -4.79
C ARG A 405 27.11 35.56 -3.73
N MET A 406 27.17 36.60 -2.93
CA MET A 406 26.13 37.00 -1.98
C MET A 406 25.88 38.50 -2.12
N GLU A 407 24.60 38.88 -2.10
CA GLU A 407 24.17 40.28 -2.21
C GLU A 407 23.00 40.53 -1.25
N ARG A 408 23.08 41.56 -0.45
CA ARG A 408 22.01 41.93 0.45
C ARG A 408 21.00 42.82 -0.27
N LEU A 409 19.80 42.31 -0.50
CA LEU A 409 18.71 42.99 -1.21
C LEU A 409 17.83 43.88 -0.30
N GLY A 410 18.14 43.98 0.97
CA GLY A 410 17.38 44.73 1.95
C GLY A 410 17.81 44.38 3.36
N ALA A 411 17.01 44.78 4.36
CA ALA A 411 17.34 44.49 5.75
C ALA A 411 17.35 42.99 6.07
N ASN A 412 16.48 42.21 5.44
CA ASN A 412 16.17 40.84 5.82
C ASN A 412 16.15 39.82 4.65
N VAL A 413 16.61 40.21 3.45
CA VAL A 413 16.73 39.29 2.28
C VAL A 413 18.15 39.26 1.77
N MET A 414 18.71 38.04 1.64
CA MET A 414 20.00 37.76 1.04
C MET A 414 19.79 37.02 -0.28
N ARG A 415 20.38 37.54 -1.35
CA ARG A 415 20.49 36.88 -2.66
C ARG A 415 21.77 36.09 -2.68
N VAL A 416 21.67 34.80 -2.94
CA VAL A 416 22.80 33.88 -2.94
C VAL A 416 22.88 33.20 -4.29
N TRP A 417 24.06 33.16 -4.89
CA TRP A 417 24.32 32.40 -6.10
C TRP A 417 25.22 31.21 -5.79
N LEU A 418 24.81 30.04 -6.29
CA LEU A 418 25.53 28.80 -6.13
C LEU A 418 26.00 28.26 -7.46
N SER A 419 27.22 27.71 -7.51
CA SER A 419 27.73 26.92 -8.62
C SER A 419 27.78 25.44 -8.25
N LEU A 420 27.70 24.58 -9.27
CA LEU A 420 27.90 23.14 -9.13
C LEU A 420 29.32 22.74 -9.56
N PRO A 421 29.85 21.58 -9.05
CA PRO A 421 31.17 21.11 -9.44
C PRO A 421 31.30 20.85 -10.94
N GLY A 422 32.39 21.27 -11.55
CA GLY A 422 32.67 21.04 -12.96
C GLY A 422 31.67 21.78 -13.89
N SER A 423 31.09 21.06 -14.84
CA SER A 423 30.07 21.55 -15.76
C SER A 423 28.67 20.99 -15.47
N GLU A 424 28.45 20.47 -14.25
CA GLU A 424 27.14 19.94 -13.89
C GLU A 424 26.07 21.02 -13.85
N ARG A 425 24.84 20.65 -14.16
CA ARG A 425 23.68 21.54 -14.16
C ARG A 425 22.49 20.80 -13.53
N ILE A 426 21.61 21.57 -12.90
CA ILE A 426 20.32 21.08 -12.44
C ILE A 426 19.30 21.41 -13.53
N ASP A 427 18.69 20.37 -14.08
CA ASP A 427 17.56 20.54 -14.99
C ASP A 427 16.29 20.71 -14.14
N PHE A 428 15.82 21.95 -14.01
CA PHE A 428 14.66 22.33 -13.23
C PHE A 428 13.63 23.09 -14.06
N ALA A 429 12.38 23.09 -13.63
CA ALA A 429 11.32 23.93 -14.17
C ALA A 429 11.16 25.20 -13.32
N ALA A 430 10.82 26.32 -13.97
CA ALA A 430 10.58 27.59 -13.29
C ALA A 430 9.50 27.44 -12.21
N GLY A 431 9.80 27.94 -11.00
CA GLY A 431 8.93 27.80 -9.82
C GLY A 431 9.25 26.61 -8.90
N GLN A 432 10.10 25.67 -9.33
CA GLN A 432 10.60 24.60 -8.47
C GLN A 432 11.58 25.15 -7.40
N TYR A 433 11.95 24.28 -6.45
CA TYR A 433 12.85 24.60 -5.35
C TYR A 433 13.91 23.52 -5.15
N LEU A 434 14.89 23.80 -4.32
CA LEU A 434 15.86 22.85 -3.80
C LEU A 434 15.84 22.84 -2.27
N ASN A 435 16.33 21.77 -1.67
CA ASN A 435 16.63 21.70 -0.25
C ASN A 435 18.12 21.95 -0.01
N ILE A 436 18.45 22.75 0.96
CA ILE A 436 19.77 22.79 1.59
C ILE A 436 19.75 21.77 2.72
N VAL A 437 20.68 20.82 2.69
CA VAL A 437 20.82 19.76 3.70
C VAL A 437 21.81 20.22 4.75
N LEU A 438 21.38 20.30 6.00
CA LEU A 438 22.24 20.71 7.11
C LEU A 438 23.00 19.50 7.68
N GLU A 439 24.09 19.73 8.43
CA GLU A 439 24.93 18.69 9.04
C GLU A 439 24.15 17.68 9.91
N ASP A 440 23.04 18.11 10.52
CA ASP A 440 22.16 17.24 11.30
C ASP A 440 21.10 16.50 10.44
N GLY A 441 21.22 16.57 9.11
CA GLY A 441 20.29 15.98 8.16
C GLY A 441 18.98 16.73 7.97
N GLN A 442 18.75 17.84 8.68
CA GLN A 442 17.58 18.67 8.45
C GLN A 442 17.66 19.38 7.10
N ARG A 443 16.52 19.60 6.48
CA ARG A 443 16.39 20.23 5.17
C ARG A 443 15.76 21.62 5.28
N ARG A 444 16.20 22.53 4.43
CA ARG A 444 15.65 23.87 4.29
C ARG A 444 15.37 24.14 2.83
N ALA A 445 14.08 24.31 2.50
CA ALA A 445 13.61 24.55 1.14
C ALA A 445 13.81 26.01 0.72
N PHE A 446 14.37 26.21 -0.50
CA PHE A 446 14.52 27.50 -1.14
C PHE A 446 14.20 27.38 -2.63
N SER A 447 13.30 28.22 -3.12
CA SER A 447 12.88 28.23 -4.52
C SER A 447 13.99 28.78 -5.41
N PHE A 448 14.13 28.19 -6.62
CA PHE A 448 14.94 28.78 -7.67
C PHE A 448 14.38 30.16 -8.03
N ALA A 449 15.21 31.19 -7.96
CA ALA A 449 14.85 32.56 -8.31
C ALA A 449 15.28 32.97 -9.72
N ASN A 450 16.16 32.21 -10.37
CA ASN A 450 16.52 32.37 -11.79
C ASN A 450 15.65 31.48 -12.68
N PRO A 451 15.49 31.80 -13.96
CA PRO A 451 14.78 30.95 -14.94
C PRO A 451 15.62 29.73 -15.36
N PRO A 452 14.99 28.62 -15.84
CA PRO A 452 15.68 27.39 -16.22
C PRO A 452 16.71 27.56 -17.37
N HIS A 453 16.55 28.54 -18.22
CA HIS A 453 17.49 28.78 -19.32
C HIS A 453 18.77 29.53 -18.89
N ASP A 454 18.77 30.19 -17.72
CA ASP A 454 19.95 30.77 -17.08
C ASP A 454 20.49 29.82 -16.02
N GLN A 455 21.29 28.84 -16.45
CA GLN A 455 21.81 27.75 -15.61
C GLN A 455 23.28 27.96 -15.19
N ALA A 456 23.86 29.11 -15.46
CA ALA A 456 25.26 29.38 -15.10
C ALA A 456 25.44 29.34 -13.56
N LEU A 457 24.49 29.89 -12.84
CA LEU A 457 24.46 29.89 -11.38
C LEU A 457 23.01 29.67 -10.91
N ILE A 458 22.85 29.00 -9.78
CA ILE A 458 21.58 28.85 -9.07
C ILE A 458 21.39 30.09 -8.21
N GLU A 459 20.30 30.83 -8.42
CA GLU A 459 19.95 32.00 -7.64
C GLU A 459 18.89 31.64 -6.57
N LEU A 460 19.15 32.00 -5.31
CA LEU A 460 18.24 31.81 -4.19
C LEU A 460 18.00 33.15 -3.46
N HIS A 461 16.75 33.40 -3.04
CA HIS A 461 16.40 34.54 -2.17
C HIS A 461 16.12 34.02 -0.75
N ILE A 462 17.00 34.29 0.17
CA ILE A 462 16.96 33.78 1.54
C ILE A 462 16.53 34.89 2.49
N ARG A 463 15.33 34.76 3.09
CA ARG A 463 14.83 35.69 4.09
C ARG A 463 15.33 35.31 5.48
N LEU A 464 15.80 36.28 6.24
CA LEU A 464 16.16 36.13 7.65
C LEU A 464 14.89 35.80 8.47
N ILE A 465 14.89 34.62 9.09
CA ILE A 465 13.85 34.21 10.03
C ILE A 465 14.41 34.38 11.45
N PRO A 466 13.80 35.19 12.33
CA PRO A 466 14.25 35.31 13.71
C PRO A 466 14.34 33.96 14.41
N GLY A 467 15.51 33.62 14.97
CA GLY A 467 15.76 32.32 15.59
C GLY A 467 16.00 31.16 14.60
N GLY A 468 15.96 31.40 13.30
CA GLY A 468 16.24 30.39 12.28
C GLY A 468 17.72 30.09 12.16
N ARG A 469 18.14 28.87 12.49
CA ARG A 469 19.57 28.45 12.53
C ARG A 469 20.27 28.71 11.20
N PHE A 470 19.73 28.23 10.10
CA PHE A 470 20.34 28.37 8.77
C PHE A 470 20.29 29.83 8.26
N THR A 471 19.13 30.48 8.35
CA THR A 471 18.99 31.85 7.87
C THR A 471 19.86 32.82 8.67
N THR A 472 20.01 32.63 9.99
CA THR A 472 20.96 33.41 10.81
C THR A 472 22.40 33.17 10.35
N HIS A 473 22.80 31.92 10.06
CA HIS A 473 24.12 31.59 9.54
C HIS A 473 24.40 32.32 8.22
N VAL A 474 23.44 32.35 7.29
CA VAL A 474 23.57 33.07 6.01
C VAL A 474 23.86 34.56 6.19
N PHE A 475 23.25 35.20 7.20
CA PHE A 475 23.41 36.63 7.44
C PHE A 475 24.62 37.01 8.32
N SER A 476 25.14 36.06 9.10
CA SER A 476 26.18 36.37 10.11
C SER A 476 27.55 35.69 9.83
N ALA A 477 27.57 34.50 9.23
CA ALA A 477 28.76 33.69 9.16
C ALA A 477 29.12 33.17 7.76
N MET A 478 28.12 32.91 6.89
CA MET A 478 28.34 32.39 5.54
C MET A 478 29.17 33.35 4.70
N ARG A 479 30.07 32.79 3.89
CA ARG A 479 30.98 33.55 3.01
C ARG A 479 30.98 32.99 1.60
N VAL A 480 31.37 33.80 0.66
CA VAL A 480 31.72 33.36 -0.69
C VAL A 480 32.83 32.33 -0.61
N GLY A 481 32.67 31.20 -1.28
CA GLY A 481 33.56 30.05 -1.23
C GLY A 481 33.09 28.92 -0.35
N ASP A 482 32.11 29.13 0.53
CA ASP A 482 31.52 28.07 1.36
C ASP A 482 30.81 27.03 0.48
N THR A 483 30.77 25.78 0.97
CA THR A 483 30.10 24.67 0.28
C THR A 483 28.83 24.29 1.02
N LEU A 484 27.77 24.10 0.27
CA LEU A 484 26.46 23.67 0.77
C LEU A 484 26.07 22.35 0.11
N GLU A 485 25.59 21.42 0.90
CA GLU A 485 24.94 20.22 0.36
C GLU A 485 23.49 20.59 -0.04
N ILE A 486 23.14 20.35 -1.31
CA ILE A 486 21.82 20.64 -1.85
C ILE A 486 21.19 19.39 -2.45
N GLU A 487 19.87 19.31 -2.40
CA GLU A 487 19.04 18.22 -2.95
C GLU A 487 17.94 18.81 -3.81
N GLY A 488 17.80 18.38 -5.07
CA GLY A 488 16.77 18.91 -5.98
C GLY A 488 16.80 18.28 -7.37
N PRO A 489 16.08 18.87 -8.36
CA PRO A 489 15.00 19.83 -8.14
C PRO A 489 13.78 19.19 -7.50
N LEU A 490 12.95 19.99 -6.84
CA LEU A 490 11.76 19.58 -6.10
C LEU A 490 10.61 20.57 -6.41
N GLY A 491 9.36 20.10 -6.23
CA GLY A 491 8.18 20.95 -6.31
C GLY A 491 7.46 20.90 -7.66
N GLY A 492 6.13 21.10 -7.59
CA GLY A 492 5.23 21.14 -8.74
C GLY A 492 4.62 22.52 -8.98
N PHE A 493 5.11 23.57 -8.31
CA PHE A 493 4.64 24.95 -8.49
C PHE A 493 5.21 25.56 -9.78
N THR A 494 4.75 25.03 -10.92
CA THR A 494 5.27 25.42 -12.25
C THR A 494 4.16 25.98 -13.12
N LEU A 495 4.50 26.81 -14.10
CA LEU A 495 3.52 27.36 -15.04
C LEU A 495 2.91 26.27 -15.92
N HIS A 496 1.60 26.11 -15.84
CA HIS A 496 0.84 25.13 -16.62
C HIS A 496 0.55 25.64 -18.03
N ALA A 497 0.50 24.72 -18.98
CA ALA A 497 0.05 25.02 -20.33
C ALA A 497 -1.44 25.37 -20.31
N GLY A 498 -1.82 26.44 -21.03
CA GLY A 498 -3.19 26.91 -21.09
C GLY A 498 -3.29 28.27 -21.79
N ASP A 499 -4.49 28.79 -21.88
CA ASP A 499 -4.82 30.06 -22.54
C ASP A 499 -5.43 31.11 -21.60
N LYS A 500 -5.80 30.70 -20.37
CA LYS A 500 -6.42 31.61 -19.40
C LYS A 500 -5.43 32.68 -18.92
N PRO A 501 -5.91 33.89 -18.60
CA PRO A 501 -5.14 34.89 -17.90
C PRO A 501 -4.60 34.38 -16.56
N ILE A 502 -3.42 34.83 -16.18
CA ILE A 502 -2.68 34.37 -15.00
C ILE A 502 -2.63 35.49 -13.94
N LEU A 503 -3.06 35.17 -12.74
CA LEU A 503 -2.87 36.03 -11.55
C LEU A 503 -1.78 35.40 -10.68
N LEU A 504 -0.73 36.15 -10.42
CA LEU A 504 0.43 35.77 -9.61
C LEU A 504 0.35 36.53 -8.29
N VAL A 505 0.32 35.83 -7.15
CA VAL A 505 0.20 36.46 -5.84
C VAL A 505 1.42 36.08 -4.99
N ALA A 506 2.29 37.06 -4.75
CA ALA A 506 3.51 36.89 -3.97
C ALA A 506 3.38 37.51 -2.58
N GLY A 507 3.76 36.77 -1.52
CA GLY A 507 3.97 37.29 -0.19
C GLY A 507 5.45 37.38 0.16
N ALA A 508 6.00 38.58 0.34
CA ALA A 508 7.42 38.79 0.68
C ALA A 508 8.36 38.00 -0.29
N THR A 509 9.16 37.03 0.24
CA THR A 509 10.07 36.19 -0.58
C THR A 509 9.36 35.10 -1.41
N GLY A 510 8.03 34.97 -1.33
CA GLY A 510 7.24 34.24 -2.31
C GLY A 510 7.37 34.80 -3.73
N PHE A 511 7.97 35.98 -3.85
CA PHE A 511 8.38 36.55 -5.12
C PHE A 511 9.47 35.72 -5.84
N ALA A 512 10.33 34.99 -5.13
CA ALA A 512 11.45 34.24 -5.74
C ALA A 512 11.00 33.23 -6.81
N PRO A 513 10.12 32.25 -6.54
CA PRO A 513 9.64 31.32 -7.54
C PRO A 513 8.78 32.00 -8.63
N ILE A 514 8.05 33.06 -8.27
CA ILE A 514 7.24 33.84 -9.22
C ILE A 514 8.15 34.60 -10.17
N LYS A 515 9.27 35.14 -9.70
CA LYS A 515 10.32 35.74 -10.56
C LYS A 515 10.83 34.74 -11.59
N SER A 516 11.18 33.53 -11.15
CA SER A 516 11.63 32.46 -12.04
C SER A 516 10.57 32.13 -13.12
N ILE A 517 9.29 32.02 -12.72
CA ILE A 517 8.16 31.74 -13.62
C ILE A 517 7.98 32.89 -14.63
N LEU A 518 8.03 34.16 -14.21
CA LEU A 518 7.85 35.30 -15.08
C LEU A 518 8.99 35.42 -16.09
N GLU A 519 10.26 35.30 -15.66
CA GLU A 519 11.42 35.38 -16.55
C GLU A 519 11.42 34.24 -17.58
N ASP A 520 11.02 33.01 -17.14
CA ASP A 520 10.87 31.87 -18.08
C ASP A 520 9.71 32.10 -19.07
N ALA A 521 8.57 32.62 -18.60
CA ALA A 521 7.44 32.95 -19.44
C ALA A 521 7.78 34.00 -20.52
N PHE A 522 8.52 35.03 -20.12
CA PHE A 522 9.00 36.08 -21.04
C PHE A 522 9.97 35.51 -22.09
N ALA A 523 10.93 34.71 -21.66
CA ALA A 523 11.89 34.09 -22.57
C ALA A 523 11.23 33.12 -23.55
N ARG A 524 10.19 32.41 -23.12
CA ARG A 524 9.40 31.52 -23.97
C ARG A 524 8.36 32.22 -24.85
N GLY A 525 8.24 33.54 -24.71
CA GLY A 525 7.32 34.35 -25.51
C GLY A 525 5.85 34.07 -25.21
N ILE A 526 5.48 33.72 -23.95
CA ILE A 526 4.11 33.46 -23.56
C ILE A 526 3.28 34.74 -23.59
N GLN A 527 2.23 34.77 -24.42
CA GLN A 527 1.40 35.96 -24.68
C GLN A 527 0.17 36.06 -23.74
N ARG A 528 -0.05 35.10 -22.83
CA ARG A 528 -1.16 35.14 -21.89
C ARG A 528 -1.06 36.41 -21.03
N PRO A 529 -2.16 37.11 -20.71
CA PRO A 529 -2.14 38.22 -19.76
C PRO A 529 -1.68 37.72 -18.39
N MET A 530 -0.70 38.41 -17.81
CA MET A 530 -0.12 38.09 -16.50
C MET A 530 -0.18 39.30 -15.60
N GLN A 531 -0.71 39.14 -14.38
CA GLN A 531 -0.73 40.20 -13.38
C GLN A 531 -0.17 39.72 -12.05
N LEU A 532 0.85 40.42 -11.57
CA LEU A 532 1.50 40.17 -10.29
C LEU A 532 0.89 41.08 -9.20
N TYR A 533 0.44 40.49 -8.12
CA TYR A 533 0.15 41.18 -6.86
C TYR A 533 1.23 40.81 -5.83
N TRP A 534 2.02 41.77 -5.40
CA TRP A 534 3.13 41.54 -4.48
C TRP A 534 2.87 42.23 -3.12
N GLY A 535 2.58 41.42 -2.10
CA GLY A 535 2.29 41.86 -0.73
C GLY A 535 3.52 41.86 0.16
N VAL A 536 3.77 42.96 0.87
CA VAL A 536 4.85 43.12 1.87
C VAL A 536 4.35 43.83 3.10
N SER A 537 5.09 43.70 4.21
CA SER A 537 4.78 44.45 5.45
C SER A 537 5.40 45.84 5.48
N HIS A 538 6.53 46.04 4.83
CA HIS A 538 7.25 47.30 4.75
C HIS A 538 7.63 47.61 3.30
N PRO A 539 7.62 48.89 2.86
CA PRO A 539 8.00 49.23 1.47
C PRO A 539 9.40 48.79 1.08
N GLN A 540 10.34 48.78 2.00
CA GLN A 540 11.72 48.33 1.82
C GLN A 540 11.85 46.81 1.59
N ASP A 541 10.78 46.03 1.80
CA ASP A 541 10.71 44.60 1.53
C ASP A 541 10.39 44.32 0.03
N LEU A 542 10.07 45.35 -0.76
CA LEU A 542 9.93 45.30 -2.22
C LEU A 542 11.31 45.33 -2.90
N TYR A 543 12.11 44.30 -2.59
CA TYR A 543 13.43 44.17 -3.19
C TYR A 543 13.31 43.84 -4.70
N LEU A 544 14.23 44.32 -5.54
CA LEU A 544 14.17 44.16 -7.01
C LEU A 544 12.95 44.83 -7.69
N LEU A 545 12.36 45.85 -7.10
CA LEU A 545 11.22 46.58 -7.68
C LEU A 545 11.55 47.12 -9.08
N ASP A 546 12.75 47.67 -9.28
CA ASP A 546 13.24 48.16 -10.56
C ASP A 546 13.16 47.09 -11.66
N SER A 547 13.39 45.82 -11.33
CA SER A 547 13.26 44.73 -12.30
C SER A 547 11.82 44.51 -12.71
N VAL A 548 10.87 44.54 -11.75
CA VAL A 548 9.44 44.36 -12.02
C VAL A 548 8.90 45.53 -12.86
N GLU A 549 9.33 46.76 -12.56
CA GLU A 549 8.99 47.93 -13.35
C GLU A 549 9.55 47.88 -14.79
N ARG A 550 10.78 47.37 -14.95
CA ARG A 550 11.36 47.11 -16.25
C ARG A 550 10.54 46.12 -17.05
N TRP A 551 10.17 44.96 -16.45
CA TRP A 551 9.33 43.94 -17.11
C TRP A 551 7.97 44.50 -17.56
N GLN A 552 7.35 45.36 -16.78
CA GLN A 552 6.07 45.98 -17.15
C GLN A 552 6.23 46.90 -18.38
N ARG A 553 7.39 47.54 -18.53
CA ARG A 553 7.71 48.35 -19.73
C ARG A 553 8.03 47.51 -20.96
N GLU A 554 8.72 46.39 -20.75
CA GLU A 554 9.19 45.51 -21.85
C GLU A 554 8.11 44.52 -22.33
N HIS A 555 7.16 44.12 -21.46
CA HIS A 555 6.14 43.11 -21.77
C HIS A 555 4.73 43.67 -21.66
N PRO A 556 4.06 44.02 -22.79
CA PRO A 556 2.73 44.65 -22.80
C PRO A 556 1.61 43.79 -22.14
N ASN A 557 1.80 42.47 -22.10
CA ASN A 557 0.89 41.50 -21.46
C ASN A 557 1.13 41.31 -19.96
N PHE A 558 2.09 42.04 -19.37
CA PHE A 558 2.41 41.97 -17.94
C PHE A 558 1.99 43.26 -17.21
N ARG A 559 1.38 43.10 -16.03
CA ARG A 559 1.05 44.17 -15.08
C ARG A 559 1.49 43.77 -13.70
N PHE A 560 1.74 44.72 -12.80
CA PHE A 560 1.96 44.43 -11.39
C PHE A 560 1.30 45.49 -10.47
N THR A 561 1.01 45.04 -9.26
CA THR A 561 0.43 45.85 -8.18
C THR A 561 1.14 45.51 -6.88
N THR A 562 1.67 46.49 -6.20
CA THR A 562 2.27 46.33 -4.87
C THR A 562 1.23 46.61 -3.76
N VAL A 563 1.24 45.81 -2.70
CA VAL A 563 0.26 45.91 -1.61
C VAL A 563 1.00 45.93 -0.27
N LEU A 564 0.72 46.92 0.56
CA LEU A 564 1.29 47.06 1.91
C LEU A 564 0.32 46.52 2.95
N SER A 565 0.68 45.44 3.65
CA SER A 565 -0.19 44.83 4.66
C SER A 565 -0.25 45.61 5.98
N GLU A 566 0.79 46.40 6.31
CA GLU A 566 0.89 47.17 7.53
C GLU A 566 1.10 48.67 7.22
N PRO A 567 0.04 49.40 6.82
CA PRO A 567 0.15 50.79 6.37
C PRO A 567 0.69 51.75 7.44
N ALA A 568 0.56 51.42 8.71
CA ALA A 568 1.16 52.18 9.79
C ALA A 568 2.70 52.28 9.70
N ASN A 569 3.35 51.34 9.01
CA ASN A 569 4.80 51.34 8.82
C ASN A 569 5.30 52.34 7.75
N ALA A 570 4.39 52.93 6.98
CA ALA A 570 4.73 53.87 5.90
C ALA A 570 3.56 54.86 5.67
N PRO A 571 3.46 55.93 6.42
CA PRO A 571 2.36 56.92 6.31
C PRO A 571 2.27 57.56 4.92
N ASP A 572 3.40 57.69 4.21
CA ASP A 572 3.49 58.29 2.86
C ASP A 572 3.23 57.28 1.72
N TRP A 573 2.81 56.04 2.03
CA TRP A 573 2.53 55.03 1.02
C TRP A 573 1.29 55.37 0.19
N ALA A 574 1.49 55.65 -1.10
CA ALA A 574 0.40 56.01 -2.01
C ALA A 574 -0.20 54.79 -2.77
N GLY A 575 0.36 53.59 -2.55
CA GLY A 575 -0.10 52.33 -3.21
C GLY A 575 -1.25 51.64 -2.46
N ARG A 576 -1.60 50.44 -2.91
CA ARG A 576 -2.64 49.59 -2.29
C ARG A 576 -2.25 49.17 -0.86
N THR A 577 -3.23 49.05 0.01
CA THR A 577 -3.05 48.59 1.41
C THR A 577 -3.98 47.42 1.73
N GLY A 578 -3.63 46.64 2.74
CA GLY A 578 -4.40 45.48 3.21
C GLY A 578 -3.79 44.15 2.79
N LEU A 579 -4.60 43.07 2.79
CA LEU A 579 -4.14 41.75 2.40
C LEU A 579 -4.04 41.64 0.87
N VAL A 580 -2.95 41.08 0.38
CA VAL A 580 -2.64 41.06 -1.04
C VAL A 580 -3.70 40.35 -1.90
N HIS A 581 -4.29 39.26 -1.40
CA HIS A 581 -5.38 38.57 -2.11
C HIS A 581 -6.68 39.38 -2.13
N GLN A 582 -6.97 40.15 -1.09
CA GLN A 582 -8.12 41.06 -1.07
C GLN A 582 -7.98 42.17 -2.09
N ALA A 583 -6.78 42.75 -2.21
CA ALA A 583 -6.50 43.73 -3.25
C ALA A 583 -6.69 43.17 -4.64
N MET A 584 -6.29 41.92 -4.87
CA MET A 584 -6.52 41.19 -6.15
C MET A 584 -8.03 40.99 -6.39
N LEU A 585 -8.79 40.54 -5.38
CA LEU A 585 -10.24 40.30 -5.49
C LEU A 585 -11.04 41.59 -5.73
N GLN A 586 -10.55 42.75 -5.27
CA GLN A 586 -11.15 44.06 -5.60
C GLN A 586 -11.04 44.37 -7.11
N ASP A 587 -9.94 43.97 -7.74
CA ASP A 587 -9.72 44.17 -9.18
C ASP A 587 -10.39 43.07 -10.01
N HIS A 588 -10.49 41.84 -9.44
CA HIS A 588 -11.02 40.64 -10.09
C HIS A 588 -12.02 39.94 -9.17
N PRO A 589 -13.27 40.41 -9.09
CA PRO A 589 -14.29 39.85 -8.17
C PRO A 589 -14.82 38.49 -8.62
N ASP A 590 -14.61 38.09 -9.88
CA ASP A 590 -14.92 36.75 -10.42
C ASP A 590 -13.65 36.14 -11.00
N LEU A 591 -13.23 35.00 -10.46
CA LEU A 591 -12.02 34.28 -10.82
C LEU A 591 -12.29 33.07 -11.73
N GLY A 592 -13.49 32.83 -12.18
CA GLY A 592 -13.85 31.65 -12.98
C GLY A 592 -13.08 31.49 -14.30
N GLY A 593 -12.61 32.65 -14.86
CA GLY A 593 -11.82 32.68 -16.09
C GLY A 593 -10.30 32.70 -15.89
N PHE A 594 -9.78 32.61 -14.68
CA PHE A 594 -8.36 32.80 -14.38
C PHE A 594 -7.68 31.53 -13.89
N GLU A 595 -6.34 31.51 -13.95
CA GLU A 595 -5.46 30.67 -13.16
C GLU A 595 -4.74 31.52 -12.11
N VAL A 596 -4.69 31.04 -10.86
CA VAL A 596 -4.05 31.75 -9.76
C VAL A 596 -2.84 30.99 -9.24
N TYR A 597 -1.70 31.63 -9.18
CA TYR A 597 -0.44 31.13 -8.62
C TYR A 597 -0.14 31.92 -7.34
N LEU A 598 -0.27 31.26 -6.20
CA LEU A 598 -0.18 31.88 -4.87
C LEU A 598 1.05 31.36 -4.13
N CYS A 599 2.02 32.24 -3.84
CA CYS A 599 3.23 31.87 -3.12
C CYS A 599 3.54 32.83 -1.95
N GLY A 600 3.82 32.27 -0.77
CA GLY A 600 4.16 33.06 0.41
C GLY A 600 4.08 32.29 1.73
N SER A 601 3.83 33.00 2.83
CA SER A 601 3.69 32.33 4.13
C SER A 601 2.42 31.48 4.20
N VAL A 602 2.48 30.42 5.01
CA VAL A 602 1.32 29.56 5.32
C VAL A 602 0.07 30.38 5.67
N LYS A 603 0.23 31.35 6.56
CA LYS A 603 -0.89 32.23 6.98
C LYS A 603 -1.54 32.97 5.81
N MET A 604 -0.72 33.41 4.85
CA MET A 604 -1.21 34.10 3.66
C MET A 604 -1.98 33.13 2.76
N VAL A 605 -1.44 31.95 2.50
CA VAL A 605 -2.09 30.94 1.64
C VAL A 605 -3.39 30.44 2.27
N ASP A 606 -3.38 30.12 3.57
CA ASP A 606 -4.57 29.65 4.29
C ASP A 606 -5.68 30.71 4.37
N SER A 607 -5.31 31.98 4.47
CA SER A 607 -6.27 33.11 4.45
C SER A 607 -6.83 33.36 3.05
N ALA A 608 -6.01 33.23 2.01
CA ALA A 608 -6.42 33.55 0.65
C ALA A 608 -7.30 32.45 0.01
N LEU A 609 -6.96 31.19 0.21
CA LEU A 609 -7.59 30.07 -0.52
C LEU A 609 -9.11 30.01 -0.38
N PRO A 610 -9.72 30.14 0.82
CA PRO A 610 -11.17 30.16 0.96
C PRO A 610 -11.83 31.32 0.18
N ASP A 611 -11.23 32.50 0.23
CA ASP A 611 -11.74 33.70 -0.44
C ASP A 611 -11.68 33.55 -1.96
N LEU A 612 -10.59 32.96 -2.51
CA LEU A 612 -10.45 32.70 -3.93
C LEU A 612 -11.50 31.72 -4.45
N LEU A 613 -11.72 30.62 -3.72
CA LEU A 613 -12.73 29.62 -4.08
C LEU A 613 -14.15 30.19 -3.99
N ALA A 614 -14.45 31.02 -2.99
CA ALA A 614 -15.73 31.69 -2.84
C ALA A 614 -16.02 32.69 -3.98
N ASN A 615 -14.98 33.24 -4.61
CA ASN A 615 -15.07 34.13 -5.77
C ASN A 615 -14.92 33.42 -7.11
N GLY A 616 -15.30 32.15 -7.19
CA GLY A 616 -15.46 31.39 -8.45
C GLY A 616 -14.19 30.73 -9.00
N LEU A 617 -13.06 30.76 -8.26
CA LEU A 617 -11.85 30.06 -8.71
C LEU A 617 -12.07 28.54 -8.72
N GLY A 618 -11.84 27.91 -9.86
CA GLY A 618 -11.91 26.46 -9.98
C GLY A 618 -10.83 25.77 -9.11
N PRO A 619 -11.16 24.65 -8.44
CA PRO A 619 -10.19 23.95 -7.56
C PRO A 619 -8.92 23.49 -8.28
N ASN A 620 -8.98 23.24 -9.59
CA ASN A 620 -7.84 22.86 -10.43
C ASN A 620 -7.15 24.07 -11.09
N ALA A 621 -7.58 25.30 -10.81
CA ALA A 621 -7.01 26.54 -11.34
C ALA A 621 -6.24 27.34 -10.29
N CYS A 622 -6.06 26.79 -9.08
CA CYS A 622 -5.32 27.36 -7.97
C CYS A 622 -4.06 26.54 -7.71
N PHE A 623 -2.90 27.16 -7.89
CA PHE A 623 -1.60 26.57 -7.64
C PHE A 623 -0.93 27.29 -6.48
N THR A 624 -0.48 26.55 -5.48
CA THR A 624 0.05 27.18 -4.25
C THR A 624 1.42 26.64 -3.88
N ASP A 625 2.30 27.51 -3.40
CA ASP A 625 3.55 27.17 -2.74
C ASP A 625 3.66 27.94 -1.41
N ALA A 626 3.47 27.22 -0.32
CA ALA A 626 3.43 27.81 1.02
C ALA A 626 4.74 27.57 1.78
N PHE A 627 5.36 28.64 2.24
CA PHE A 627 6.63 28.58 2.96
C PHE A 627 6.43 28.24 4.43
N HIS A 628 6.85 27.02 4.81
CA HIS A 628 6.77 26.52 6.17
C HIS A 628 8.02 26.87 6.97
N PRO A 629 7.89 27.48 8.16
CA PRO A 629 9.01 27.59 9.08
C PRO A 629 9.44 26.18 9.50
N ALA A 630 10.75 25.92 9.49
CA ALA A 630 11.28 24.67 10.00
C ALA A 630 11.04 24.56 11.51
N LYS A 631 10.76 23.34 12.01
CA LYS A 631 10.60 23.08 13.44
C LYS A 631 11.89 23.38 14.20
N ALA A 632 11.79 24.01 15.37
CA ALA A 632 12.85 24.02 16.36
C ALA A 632 13.06 22.59 16.89
N ALA A 633 14.30 22.10 16.87
CA ALA A 633 14.63 20.81 17.45
C ALA A 633 14.29 20.83 18.95
N GLY A 634 13.43 19.91 19.42
CA GLY A 634 13.23 19.64 20.83
C GLY A 634 11.92 20.10 21.50
N GLN A 635 10.91 20.53 20.78
CA GLN A 635 9.60 20.76 21.42
C GLN A 635 8.75 19.48 21.40
N PRO A 636 8.33 18.94 22.58
CA PRO A 636 7.36 17.86 22.64
C PRO A 636 5.99 18.35 22.15
N ILE A 637 5.32 17.48 21.44
CA ILE A 637 3.96 17.66 20.93
C ILE A 637 3.04 17.86 22.13
N ARG A 638 2.43 19.05 22.26
CA ARG A 638 1.24 19.21 23.11
C ARG A 638 0.06 18.66 22.32
N ALA A 639 -0.65 17.71 22.97
CA ALA A 639 -1.82 17.01 22.48
C ALA A 639 -2.99 17.95 22.12
#